data_7d25496c69181ef4acb9471b4dadd54e
#
_entry.id   7d25496c69181ef4acb9471b4dadd54e
#
_cell.length_a   1.000
_cell.length_b   1.000
_cell.length_c   1.000
_cell.angle_alpha   90.00
_cell.angle_beta   90.00
_cell.angle_gamma   90.00
#
_symmetry.space_group_name_H-M   'P 1'
#
loop_
_entity.id
_entity.type
_entity.pdbx_description
1 polymer ?
#
loop_
_entity_poly.entity_id
_entity_poly.type
_entity_poly.pdbx_seq_one_letter_code
_entity_poly.pdbx_strand_id
1 'polypeptide(L)'
;RGHANIIAALVESQLPEEGTPSVEAVQDLVEENLMRLGFYKTAKAYILYRKNHQKIRDSKNLVLDVKKQMENYINATDWRVKENATVTMSVGGLILSNSGAMTANYWLNEIYDEEIAQAHRDGAMHLHDLSMLTGYCAGWSLKQLIKEGLGGVEGRITSSPASHLSTLCNQMVNFLGIMQNEWAGAQAFSSFDTYLAPFVRVDNLSYKEVKQCIQSFVFGVNTPSRWGTQAPFSNITLDWTVPKDMEDLPAIVGGKDQSFTYGDCKREMDMVNKAFIEVMIEGDANGRGFQYPIPTYSITRDFDWSDTENNRLLFEMTAKYGTPYFSNYINSDMEPNDVRSMCCRLRLDLRELRKKSGGFFGSGESTGSVGVVTINLPRIAYLAEGEADFYRRLDKLMDIAARSLKTKRMVITKLMEGGLYPYTRRYLGTFENHFSTIGLVGMNEAGLNAKWLRKDLTHPETQAFAKDVLNHMRQRLSDYQEQYGDLYNLEATPAESTAYRLAKHDKMLYPDIITANENGTPYYTNSSHLPVGYTEDIFSALDVQDELQTLYTSGTVFHAFLGEKLPDWKAAASLVRKIAENYRLPYYTLSPTYSVCKNHGYLAGEQPVCPFCGEKAEVYSRITGYYRPVQNWNDGKAQEFKDRRTYDIGASKLTHSGVRKQEPKAERQAELLNEIPELFATKTCPNCKQAEQLLDTADIRYTVRFAEENRDTVRALGIRQAPTLVSGGQKWTGVSGVREFIAAKENANV
;
A
#
# COMPACT_ATOMS: atom_id res chain seq x y z
N ARG A 1 50.23 31.18 -10.71
CA ARG A 1 50.95 29.96 -10.29
C ARG A 1 51.22 29.93 -8.77
N GLY A 2 51.61 31.05 -8.09
CA GLY A 2 51.89 31.04 -6.65
C GLY A 2 50.70 30.59 -5.75
N HIS A 3 49.48 31.10 -6.02
CA HIS A 3 48.30 30.74 -5.24
C HIS A 3 47.86 29.28 -5.46
N ALA A 4 48.04 28.74 -6.66
CA ALA A 4 47.72 27.33 -6.92
C ALA A 4 48.61 26.38 -6.15
N ASN A 5 49.90 26.72 -6.00
CA ASN A 5 50.84 25.91 -5.23
C ASN A 5 50.55 25.97 -3.72
N ILE A 6 50.06 27.11 -3.20
CA ILE A 6 49.63 27.24 -1.81
C ILE A 6 48.41 26.36 -1.53
N ILE A 7 47.43 26.37 -2.44
CA ILE A 7 46.21 25.52 -2.30
C ILE A 7 46.61 24.03 -2.38
N ALA A 8 47.48 23.65 -3.32
CA ALA A 8 47.93 22.28 -3.46
C ALA A 8 48.64 21.79 -2.19
N ALA A 9 49.53 22.59 -1.61
CA ALA A 9 50.23 22.24 -0.37
C ALA A 9 49.28 22.14 0.85
N LEU A 10 48.24 23.01 0.89
CA LEU A 10 47.23 22.92 1.94
C LEU A 10 46.37 21.69 1.81
N VAL A 11 45.96 21.32 0.60
CA VAL A 11 45.19 20.10 0.34
C VAL A 11 46.04 18.87 0.70
N GLU A 12 47.29 18.84 0.28
CA GLU A 12 48.22 17.75 0.60
C GLU A 12 48.41 17.57 2.10
N SER A 13 48.51 18.65 2.86
CA SER A 13 48.64 18.61 4.33
C SER A 13 47.39 18.14 5.08
N GLN A 14 46.23 18.12 4.41
CA GLN A 14 44.92 17.73 4.96
C GLN A 14 44.50 16.31 4.53
N LEU A 15 45.31 15.69 3.67
CA LEU A 15 45.04 14.30 3.27
C LEU A 15 45.49 13.32 4.38
N PRO A 16 44.80 12.18 4.55
CA PRO A 16 45.20 11.18 5.53
C PRO A 16 46.58 10.60 5.18
N GLU A 17 47.42 10.37 6.18
CA GLU A 17 48.75 9.81 6.01
C GLU A 17 48.75 8.35 5.53
N GLU A 18 47.65 7.61 5.79
CA GLU A 18 47.46 6.23 5.36
C GLU A 18 46.21 6.12 4.45
N GLY A 19 46.38 5.35 3.35
CA GLY A 19 45.30 5.07 2.40
C GLY A 19 45.34 5.96 1.15
N THR A 20 44.58 5.58 0.12
CA THR A 20 44.43 6.38 -1.09
C THR A 20 43.15 7.21 -0.99
N PRO A 21 43.25 8.56 -0.92
CA PRO A 21 42.01 9.39 -0.83
C PRO A 21 41.19 9.29 -2.10
N SER A 22 39.87 9.40 -1.97
CA SER A 22 39.00 9.48 -3.14
C SER A 22 39.19 10.80 -3.89
N VAL A 23 38.93 10.81 -5.18
CA VAL A 23 39.00 12.03 -6.00
C VAL A 23 38.05 13.11 -5.47
N GLU A 24 36.88 12.69 -5.01
CA GLU A 24 35.88 13.56 -4.41
C GLU A 24 36.39 14.23 -3.13
N ALA A 25 37.03 13.47 -2.23
CA ALA A 25 37.60 14.02 -1.01
C ALA A 25 38.70 15.06 -1.29
N VAL A 26 39.56 14.80 -2.26
CA VAL A 26 40.57 15.78 -2.68
C VAL A 26 39.93 17.04 -3.26
N GLN A 27 38.88 16.89 -4.05
CA GLN A 27 38.15 18.00 -4.67
C GLN A 27 37.41 18.86 -3.63
N ASP A 28 36.84 18.23 -2.59
CA ASP A 28 36.18 18.94 -1.50
C ASP A 28 37.18 19.81 -0.73
N LEU A 29 38.36 19.26 -0.43
CA LEU A 29 39.44 20.01 0.20
C LEU A 29 39.91 21.21 -0.65
N VAL A 30 39.95 21.06 -1.99
CA VAL A 30 40.26 22.18 -2.91
C VAL A 30 39.20 23.27 -2.80
N GLU A 31 37.90 22.93 -2.78
CA GLU A 31 36.81 23.90 -2.64
C GLU A 31 36.88 24.64 -1.32
N GLU A 32 37.04 23.90 -0.21
CA GLU A 32 37.15 24.50 1.14
C GLU A 32 38.32 25.46 1.23
N ASN A 33 39.51 25.08 0.74
CA ASN A 33 40.69 25.95 0.77
C ASN A 33 40.54 27.15 -0.13
N LEU A 34 39.90 27.06 -1.30
CA LEU A 34 39.60 28.20 -2.15
C LEU A 34 38.64 29.19 -1.45
N MET A 35 37.60 28.70 -0.74
CA MET A 35 36.70 29.55 0.01
C MET A 35 37.37 30.20 1.21
N ARG A 36 38.14 29.40 1.98
CA ARG A 36 38.86 29.87 3.19
C ARG A 36 39.87 30.98 2.88
N LEU A 37 40.52 30.88 1.71
CA LEU A 37 41.49 31.87 1.28
C LEU A 37 40.86 33.08 0.55
N GLY A 38 39.51 33.16 0.46
CA GLY A 38 38.78 34.28 -0.15
C GLY A 38 38.74 34.28 -1.67
N PHE A 39 39.13 33.19 -2.32
CA PHE A 39 39.06 33.05 -3.80
C PHE A 39 37.66 32.65 -4.29
N TYR A 40 36.62 33.33 -3.86
CA TYR A 40 35.22 32.98 -4.11
C TYR A 40 34.85 32.84 -5.58
N LYS A 41 35.42 33.69 -6.48
CA LYS A 41 35.17 33.57 -7.93
C LYS A 41 35.75 32.28 -8.49
N THR A 42 36.95 31.90 -8.05
CA THR A 42 37.63 30.67 -8.46
C THR A 42 36.92 29.45 -7.86
N ALA A 43 36.53 29.49 -6.61
CA ALA A 43 35.74 28.45 -5.97
C ALA A 43 34.44 28.20 -6.73
N LYS A 44 33.68 29.25 -7.06
CA LYS A 44 32.45 29.14 -7.86
C LYS A 44 32.70 28.52 -9.23
N ALA A 45 33.75 28.94 -9.93
CA ALA A 45 34.11 28.38 -11.23
C ALA A 45 34.52 26.90 -11.11
N TYR A 46 35.22 26.52 -10.06
CA TYR A 46 35.66 25.17 -9.78
C TYR A 46 34.46 24.24 -9.45
N ILE A 47 33.53 24.69 -8.62
CA ILE A 47 32.29 23.98 -8.31
C ILE A 47 31.47 23.74 -9.59
N LEU A 48 31.31 24.76 -10.43
CA LEU A 48 30.60 24.62 -11.72
C LEU A 48 31.32 23.67 -12.67
N TYR A 49 32.65 23.72 -12.70
CA TYR A 49 33.47 22.80 -13.48
C TYR A 49 33.27 21.36 -13.01
N ARG A 50 33.36 21.09 -11.68
CA ARG A 50 33.08 19.78 -11.10
C ARG A 50 31.70 19.26 -11.50
N LYS A 51 30.67 20.11 -11.30
CA LYS A 51 29.29 19.75 -11.65
C LYS A 51 29.13 19.41 -13.13
N ASN A 52 29.78 20.13 -14.01
CA ASN A 52 29.75 19.86 -15.46
C ASN A 52 30.52 18.57 -15.81
N HIS A 53 31.69 18.34 -15.20
CA HIS A 53 32.44 17.11 -15.39
C HIS A 53 31.73 15.88 -14.79
N GLN A 54 31.02 16.05 -13.67
CA GLN A 54 30.17 15.02 -13.13
C GLN A 54 29.04 14.67 -14.10
N LYS A 55 28.35 15.70 -14.64
CA LYS A 55 27.32 15.49 -15.68
C LYS A 55 27.85 14.77 -16.93
N ILE A 56 29.07 15.08 -17.35
CA ILE A 56 29.73 14.42 -18.51
C ILE A 56 30.08 12.96 -18.18
N ARG A 57 30.58 12.69 -16.97
CA ARG A 57 30.83 11.32 -16.49
C ARG A 57 29.53 10.53 -16.37
N ASP A 58 28.50 11.13 -15.80
CA ASP A 58 27.17 10.53 -15.66
C ASP A 58 26.54 10.26 -17.03
N SER A 59 26.74 11.16 -17.99
CA SER A 59 26.30 10.97 -19.38
C SER A 59 27.03 9.81 -20.07
N LYS A 60 28.36 9.66 -19.85
CA LYS A 60 29.11 8.50 -20.36
C LYS A 60 28.72 7.20 -19.67
N ASN A 61 28.50 7.25 -18.36
CA ASN A 61 27.99 6.13 -17.58
C ASN A 61 26.57 5.75 -18.00
N LEU A 62 25.71 6.74 -18.35
CA LEU A 62 24.39 6.49 -18.88
C LEU A 62 24.43 5.67 -20.18
N VAL A 63 25.34 5.96 -21.10
CA VAL A 63 25.50 5.19 -22.34
C VAL A 63 25.98 3.75 -22.07
N LEU A 64 26.90 3.59 -21.12
CA LEU A 64 27.36 2.27 -20.68
C LEU A 64 26.27 1.51 -19.97
N ASP A 65 25.46 2.19 -19.15
CA ASP A 65 24.33 1.60 -18.44
C ASP A 65 23.22 1.15 -19.39
N VAL A 66 22.92 1.91 -20.44
CA VAL A 66 21.95 1.51 -21.48
C VAL A 66 22.36 0.19 -22.13
N LYS A 67 23.63 0.06 -22.54
CA LYS A 67 24.13 -1.20 -23.10
C LYS A 67 23.97 -2.35 -22.13
N LYS A 68 24.44 -2.17 -20.90
CA LYS A 68 24.33 -3.18 -19.83
C LYS A 68 22.88 -3.55 -19.55
N GLN A 69 21.98 -2.58 -19.58
CA GLN A 69 20.56 -2.79 -19.34
C GLN A 69 19.90 -3.59 -20.48
N MET A 70 20.23 -3.27 -21.73
CA MET A 70 19.81 -4.05 -22.89
C MET A 70 20.28 -5.51 -22.79
N GLU A 71 21.57 -5.70 -22.51
CA GLU A 71 22.18 -7.03 -22.38
C GLU A 71 21.61 -7.80 -21.18
N ASN A 72 21.36 -7.15 -20.05
CA ASN A 72 20.73 -7.78 -18.87
C ASN A 72 19.31 -8.28 -19.18
N TYR A 73 18.53 -7.50 -19.95
CA TYR A 73 17.20 -7.94 -20.38
C TYR A 73 17.29 -9.11 -21.36
N ILE A 74 18.11 -8.97 -22.42
CA ILE A 74 18.24 -10.00 -23.48
C ILE A 74 18.75 -11.32 -22.92
N ASN A 75 19.70 -11.25 -21.99
CA ASN A 75 20.29 -12.44 -21.36
C ASN A 75 19.49 -12.94 -20.13
N ALA A 76 18.38 -12.28 -19.79
CA ALA A 76 17.56 -12.55 -18.60
C ALA A 76 18.36 -12.66 -17.28
N THR A 77 19.46 -11.88 -17.18
CA THR A 77 20.39 -11.90 -16.03
C THR A 77 19.90 -11.03 -14.87
N ASP A 78 19.00 -10.09 -15.11
CA ASP A 78 18.42 -9.23 -14.08
C ASP A 78 17.06 -9.75 -13.66
N TRP A 79 16.86 -10.03 -12.37
CA TRP A 79 15.61 -10.51 -11.80
C TRP A 79 14.43 -9.53 -12.03
N ARG A 80 14.71 -8.23 -12.12
CA ARG A 80 13.70 -7.19 -12.40
C ARG A 80 13.01 -7.36 -13.75
N VAL A 81 13.65 -8.05 -14.70
CA VAL A 81 13.05 -8.39 -16.00
C VAL A 81 11.84 -9.31 -15.84
N LYS A 82 11.84 -10.14 -14.81
CA LYS A 82 10.76 -11.10 -14.53
C LYS A 82 9.72 -10.53 -13.57
N GLU A 83 10.02 -9.42 -12.92
CA GLU A 83 9.11 -8.78 -11.95
C GLU A 83 7.87 -8.25 -12.67
N ASN A 84 6.69 -8.63 -12.16
CA ASN A 84 5.37 -8.21 -12.67
C ASN A 84 5.07 -8.55 -14.15
N ALA A 85 5.95 -9.25 -14.86
CA ALA A 85 5.71 -9.61 -16.26
C ALA A 85 4.85 -10.88 -16.37
N THR A 86 3.76 -10.82 -17.13
CA THR A 86 2.97 -12.00 -17.53
C THR A 86 3.70 -12.75 -18.66
N VAL A 87 4.57 -12.08 -19.39
CA VAL A 87 5.43 -12.65 -20.43
C VAL A 87 6.88 -12.48 -20.01
N THR A 88 7.61 -13.57 -19.91
CA THR A 88 8.99 -13.58 -19.40
C THR A 88 9.99 -12.87 -20.31
N MET A 89 9.70 -12.74 -21.60
CA MET A 89 10.56 -12.06 -22.57
C MET A 89 9.74 -11.56 -23.75
N SER A 90 9.85 -10.27 -24.05
CA SER A 90 9.15 -9.68 -25.21
C SER A 90 9.82 -8.37 -25.64
N VAL A 91 9.61 -7.98 -26.89
CA VAL A 91 10.06 -6.67 -27.40
C VAL A 91 9.43 -5.52 -26.62
N GLY A 92 8.14 -5.62 -26.28
CA GLY A 92 7.45 -4.64 -25.44
C GLY A 92 8.08 -4.54 -24.05
N GLY A 93 8.44 -5.66 -23.43
CA GLY A 93 9.13 -5.69 -22.14
C GLY A 93 10.51 -5.05 -22.19
N LEU A 94 11.27 -5.27 -23.26
CA LEU A 94 12.54 -4.61 -23.47
C LEU A 94 12.40 -3.08 -23.55
N ILE A 95 11.40 -2.60 -24.30
CA ILE A 95 11.10 -1.16 -24.40
C ILE A 95 10.73 -0.58 -23.03
N LEU A 96 9.82 -1.24 -22.29
CA LEU A 96 9.38 -0.78 -20.97
C LEU A 96 10.52 -0.81 -19.97
N SER A 97 11.38 -1.83 -19.98
CA SER A 97 12.55 -1.91 -19.09
C SER A 97 13.50 -0.74 -19.33
N ASN A 98 13.80 -0.43 -20.58
CA ASN A 98 14.70 0.67 -20.93
C ASN A 98 14.08 2.04 -20.63
N SER A 99 12.83 2.27 -21.04
CA SER A 99 12.13 3.53 -20.74
C SER A 99 11.96 3.74 -19.24
N GLY A 100 11.66 2.67 -18.49
CA GLY A 100 11.54 2.72 -17.05
C GLY A 100 12.83 3.11 -16.33
N ALA A 101 13.98 2.60 -16.78
CA ALA A 101 15.26 3.00 -16.22
C ALA A 101 15.60 4.47 -16.48
N MET A 102 15.31 4.95 -17.69
CA MET A 102 15.50 6.37 -18.04
C MET A 102 14.59 7.27 -17.18
N THR A 103 13.35 6.87 -16.99
CA THR A 103 12.38 7.59 -16.17
C THR A 103 12.79 7.63 -14.70
N ALA A 104 13.25 6.50 -14.15
CA ALA A 104 13.76 6.43 -12.77
C ALA A 104 14.97 7.35 -12.56
N ASN A 105 15.88 7.39 -13.55
CA ASN A 105 17.02 8.30 -13.52
C ASN A 105 16.57 9.77 -13.55
N TYR A 106 15.56 10.10 -14.35
CA TYR A 106 14.98 11.44 -14.38
C TYR A 106 14.36 11.86 -13.06
N TRP A 107 13.58 10.96 -12.40
CA TRP A 107 13.05 11.20 -11.06
C TRP A 107 14.15 11.52 -10.05
N LEU A 108 15.21 10.70 -10.01
CA LEU A 108 16.24 10.76 -8.98
C LEU A 108 17.28 11.86 -9.18
N ASN A 109 17.44 12.38 -10.41
CA ASN A 109 18.49 13.37 -10.70
C ASN A 109 17.96 14.75 -11.06
N GLU A 110 16.71 14.85 -11.55
CA GLU A 110 16.17 16.12 -12.05
C GLU A 110 14.92 16.58 -11.26
N ILE A 111 14.13 15.65 -10.70
CA ILE A 111 12.87 15.99 -10.01
C ILE A 111 13.06 16.06 -8.50
N TYR A 112 13.59 14.99 -7.90
CA TYR A 112 13.82 14.94 -6.46
C TYR A 112 15.10 15.70 -6.08
N ASP A 113 15.08 16.32 -4.88
CA ASP A 113 16.31 16.86 -4.31
C ASP A 113 17.28 15.73 -3.92
N GLU A 114 18.55 16.09 -3.71
CA GLU A 114 19.62 15.13 -3.45
C GLU A 114 19.37 14.30 -2.17
N GLU A 115 18.77 14.89 -1.13
CA GLU A 115 18.49 14.16 0.12
C GLU A 115 17.46 13.04 -0.10
N ILE A 116 16.39 13.32 -0.87
CA ILE A 116 15.38 12.33 -1.24
C ILE A 116 16.01 11.23 -2.13
N ALA A 117 16.75 11.64 -3.16
CA ALA A 117 17.37 10.71 -4.08
C ALA A 117 18.40 9.81 -3.39
N GLN A 118 19.21 10.38 -2.49
CA GLN A 118 20.21 9.64 -1.74
C GLN A 118 19.56 8.66 -0.75
N ALA A 119 18.52 9.06 -0.04
CA ALA A 119 17.78 8.16 0.86
C ALA A 119 17.21 6.92 0.14
N HIS A 120 16.82 7.08 -1.14
CA HIS A 120 16.43 5.95 -1.97
C HIS A 120 17.63 5.11 -2.45
N ARG A 121 18.70 5.77 -2.94
CA ARG A 121 19.88 5.09 -3.50
C ARG A 121 20.60 4.26 -2.46
N ASP A 122 20.78 4.79 -1.25
CA ASP A 122 21.47 4.10 -0.16
C ASP A 122 20.58 3.08 0.58
N GLY A 123 19.28 3.03 0.28
CA GLY A 123 18.35 2.06 0.84
C GLY A 123 17.83 2.42 2.24
N ALA A 124 17.91 3.67 2.68
CA ALA A 124 17.25 4.12 3.91
C ALA A 124 15.72 4.06 3.77
N MET A 125 15.22 4.30 2.56
CA MET A 125 13.83 4.14 2.16
C MET A 125 13.73 3.67 0.70
N HIS A 126 12.52 3.29 0.28
CA HIS A 126 12.25 2.95 -1.11
C HIS A 126 11.12 3.82 -1.68
N LEU A 127 11.43 4.55 -2.74
CA LEU A 127 10.44 5.24 -3.59
C LEU A 127 9.92 4.24 -4.62
N HIS A 128 8.60 4.02 -4.63
CA HIS A 128 7.98 3.09 -5.58
C HIS A 128 7.70 3.75 -6.93
N ASP A 129 7.57 2.94 -7.97
CA ASP A 129 7.09 3.29 -9.32
C ASP A 129 7.89 4.38 -10.04
N LEU A 130 9.19 4.42 -9.80
CA LEU A 130 10.08 5.35 -10.49
C LEU A 130 10.18 5.11 -12.00
N SER A 131 9.74 3.95 -12.48
CA SER A 131 9.73 3.61 -13.90
C SER A 131 8.69 4.38 -14.73
N MET A 132 7.75 5.08 -14.09
CA MET A 132 6.70 5.86 -14.75
C MET A 132 6.56 7.25 -14.14
N LEU A 133 6.30 8.26 -14.98
CA LEU A 133 5.99 9.63 -14.56
C LEU A 133 4.49 9.76 -14.29
N THR A 134 3.97 9.07 -13.30
CA THR A 134 2.52 9.04 -13.03
C THR A 134 2.20 8.66 -11.59
N GLY A 135 0.90 8.62 -11.26
CA GLY A 135 0.37 8.14 -9.98
C GLY A 135 0.50 6.62 -9.81
N TYR A 136 0.27 6.15 -8.59
CA TYR A 136 0.40 4.73 -8.24
C TYR A 136 -0.85 3.95 -8.63
N CYS A 137 -1.91 3.99 -7.83
CA CYS A 137 -3.15 3.23 -8.05
C CYS A 137 -4.37 4.14 -8.09
N ALA A 138 -5.40 3.74 -8.83
CA ALA A 138 -6.67 4.46 -8.86
C ALA A 138 -7.88 3.52 -8.84
N GLY A 139 -8.92 3.94 -8.13
CA GLY A 139 -10.26 3.43 -8.29
C GLY A 139 -11.09 4.37 -9.16
N TRP A 140 -11.95 3.77 -9.93
CA TRP A 140 -12.76 4.46 -10.93
C TRP A 140 -14.23 4.25 -10.66
N SER A 141 -15.04 5.28 -10.87
CA SER A 141 -16.47 5.16 -10.76
C SER A 141 -17.04 4.38 -11.95
N LEU A 142 -17.47 3.14 -11.69
CA LEU A 142 -18.21 2.36 -12.68
C LEU A 142 -19.53 3.04 -13.06
N LYS A 143 -20.17 3.70 -12.10
CA LYS A 143 -21.36 4.52 -12.32
C LYS A 143 -21.12 5.63 -13.35
N GLN A 144 -19.97 6.31 -13.28
CA GLN A 144 -19.61 7.34 -14.26
C GLN A 144 -19.45 6.75 -15.67
N LEU A 145 -18.76 5.61 -15.78
CA LEU A 145 -18.60 4.91 -17.07
C LEU A 145 -19.95 4.49 -17.64
N ILE A 146 -20.87 3.98 -16.81
CA ILE A 146 -22.24 3.59 -17.21
C ILE A 146 -23.06 4.80 -17.65
N LYS A 147 -22.93 5.95 -16.98
CA LYS A 147 -23.67 7.19 -17.31
C LYS A 147 -23.16 7.88 -18.57
N GLU A 148 -21.85 7.92 -18.75
CA GLU A 148 -21.21 8.81 -19.73
C GLU A 148 -20.60 8.04 -20.92
N GLY A 149 -20.43 6.73 -20.81
CA GLY A 149 -19.74 5.92 -21.79
C GLY A 149 -18.22 6.07 -21.72
N LEU A 150 -17.50 5.50 -22.68
CA LEU A 150 -16.04 5.53 -22.76
C LEU A 150 -15.57 6.54 -23.81
N GLY A 151 -14.95 7.64 -23.37
CA GLY A 151 -14.42 8.66 -24.28
C GLY A 151 -14.52 10.08 -23.71
N GLY A 152 -14.84 11.05 -24.55
CA GLY A 152 -14.87 12.46 -24.17
C GLY A 152 -13.49 13.09 -24.08
N VAL A 153 -12.48 12.46 -24.68
CA VAL A 153 -11.12 12.96 -24.85
C VAL A 153 -10.94 13.45 -26.28
N GLU A 154 -10.50 14.69 -26.44
CA GLU A 154 -10.32 15.31 -27.76
C GLU A 154 -9.41 14.49 -28.67
N GLY A 155 -9.80 14.31 -29.91
CA GLY A 155 -9.08 13.53 -30.91
C GLY A 155 -9.08 12.01 -30.69
N ARG A 156 -9.89 11.49 -29.74
CA ARG A 156 -10.05 10.06 -29.47
C ARG A 156 -11.48 9.59 -29.78
N ILE A 157 -11.57 8.28 -30.08
CA ILE A 157 -12.89 7.64 -30.30
C ILE A 157 -13.69 7.69 -29.00
N THR A 158 -14.96 8.04 -29.13
CA THR A 158 -15.93 8.06 -28.01
C THR A 158 -17.01 7.02 -28.23
N SER A 159 -17.26 6.21 -27.22
CA SER A 159 -18.33 5.24 -27.16
C SER A 159 -19.44 5.75 -26.24
N SER A 160 -20.68 5.75 -26.73
CA SER A 160 -21.87 6.14 -25.94
C SER A 160 -22.06 5.21 -24.72
N PRO A 161 -22.88 5.63 -23.73
CA PRO A 161 -23.27 4.76 -22.63
C PRO A 161 -23.74 3.40 -23.11
N ALA A 162 -23.24 2.33 -22.49
CA ALA A 162 -23.60 0.97 -22.84
C ALA A 162 -25.08 0.67 -22.52
N SER A 163 -25.82 0.14 -23.48
CA SER A 163 -27.19 -0.34 -23.27
C SER A 163 -27.27 -1.85 -22.99
N HIS A 164 -26.19 -2.59 -23.28
CA HIS A 164 -26.13 -4.05 -23.16
C HIS A 164 -24.93 -4.48 -22.29
N LEU A 165 -25.08 -5.60 -21.56
CA LEU A 165 -24.05 -6.15 -20.70
C LEU A 165 -22.73 -6.42 -21.45
N SER A 166 -22.79 -7.00 -22.66
CA SER A 166 -21.62 -7.25 -23.50
C SER A 166 -20.85 -5.99 -23.85
N THR A 167 -21.59 -4.90 -24.16
CA THR A 167 -20.99 -3.59 -24.47
C THR A 167 -20.32 -2.99 -23.23
N LEU A 168 -20.96 -3.06 -22.06
CA LEU A 168 -20.37 -2.60 -20.81
C LEU A 168 -19.09 -3.38 -20.45
N CYS A 169 -19.12 -4.69 -20.56
CA CYS A 169 -17.93 -5.56 -20.36
C CYS A 169 -16.79 -5.14 -21.28
N ASN A 170 -17.07 -4.87 -22.55
CA ASN A 170 -16.06 -4.41 -23.51
C ASN A 170 -15.53 -3.00 -23.16
N GLN A 171 -16.41 -2.07 -22.77
CA GLN A 171 -15.99 -0.74 -22.32
C GLN A 171 -15.09 -0.81 -21.08
N MET A 172 -15.41 -1.68 -20.10
CA MET A 172 -14.58 -1.87 -18.91
C MET A 172 -13.18 -2.43 -19.26
N VAL A 173 -13.09 -3.42 -20.15
CA VAL A 173 -11.80 -3.97 -20.63
C VAL A 173 -10.96 -2.88 -21.27
N ASN A 174 -11.56 -2.12 -22.20
CA ASN A 174 -10.86 -1.02 -22.88
C ASN A 174 -10.46 0.10 -21.92
N PHE A 175 -11.33 0.46 -20.97
CA PHE A 175 -11.04 1.47 -19.96
C PHE A 175 -9.82 1.07 -19.11
N LEU A 176 -9.80 -0.16 -18.58
CA LEU A 176 -8.69 -0.66 -17.78
C LEU A 176 -7.39 -0.73 -18.60
N GLY A 177 -7.47 -1.15 -19.86
CA GLY A 177 -6.34 -1.16 -20.77
C GLY A 177 -5.78 0.24 -21.08
N ILE A 178 -6.65 1.24 -21.20
CA ILE A 178 -6.23 2.64 -21.38
C ILE A 178 -5.57 3.17 -20.10
N MET A 179 -6.21 2.97 -18.94
CA MET A 179 -5.70 3.49 -17.66
C MET A 179 -4.38 2.87 -17.26
N GLN A 180 -4.10 1.64 -17.66
CA GLN A 180 -2.78 1.01 -17.47
C GLN A 180 -1.64 1.81 -18.13
N ASN A 181 -1.91 2.59 -19.17
CA ASN A 181 -0.90 3.45 -19.79
C ASN A 181 -0.73 4.79 -19.07
N GLU A 182 -1.67 5.18 -18.23
CA GLU A 182 -1.63 6.45 -17.49
C GLU A 182 -1.32 6.28 -15.99
N TRP A 183 -1.27 5.03 -15.47
CA TRP A 183 -1.04 4.71 -14.06
C TRP A 183 -0.05 3.56 -13.91
N ALA A 184 0.76 3.62 -12.83
CA ALA A 184 1.80 2.62 -12.61
C ALA A 184 1.30 1.32 -11.98
N GLY A 185 0.26 1.40 -11.15
CA GLY A 185 -0.26 0.26 -10.39
C GLY A 185 -1.68 -0.15 -10.77
N ALA A 186 -2.37 -0.77 -9.82
CA ALA A 186 -3.68 -1.37 -10.04
C ALA A 186 -4.79 -0.35 -10.32
N GLN A 187 -5.74 -0.77 -11.13
CA GLN A 187 -6.97 -0.07 -11.46
C GLN A 187 -8.16 -0.87 -10.94
N ALA A 188 -9.12 -0.22 -10.28
CA ALA A 188 -10.22 -0.92 -9.64
C ALA A 188 -11.60 -0.36 -9.99
N PHE A 189 -12.58 -1.25 -10.09
CA PHE A 189 -14.00 -0.92 -10.07
C PHE A 189 -14.65 -1.48 -8.80
N SER A 190 -15.42 -0.65 -8.09
CA SER A 190 -16.21 -1.08 -6.95
C SER A 190 -17.64 -1.46 -7.35
N SER A 191 -18.30 -2.29 -6.53
CA SER A 191 -19.69 -2.70 -6.69
C SER A 191 -20.01 -3.31 -8.06
N PHE A 192 -19.09 -4.14 -8.54
CA PHE A 192 -19.15 -4.72 -9.87
C PHE A 192 -20.43 -5.50 -10.11
N ASP A 193 -20.81 -6.38 -9.20
CA ASP A 193 -22.03 -7.20 -9.29
C ASP A 193 -23.30 -6.37 -9.18
N THR A 194 -23.33 -5.36 -8.32
CA THR A 194 -24.45 -4.42 -8.15
C THR A 194 -24.70 -3.61 -9.42
N TYR A 195 -23.63 -3.08 -10.03
CA TYR A 195 -23.77 -2.25 -11.23
C TYR A 195 -24.05 -3.02 -12.52
N LEU A 196 -23.64 -4.30 -12.63
CA LEU A 196 -23.87 -5.11 -13.81
C LEU A 196 -25.28 -5.75 -13.83
N ALA A 197 -25.86 -6.02 -12.67
CA ALA A 197 -27.15 -6.69 -12.53
C ALA A 197 -28.31 -6.03 -13.32
N PRO A 198 -28.46 -4.68 -13.34
CA PRO A 198 -29.50 -4.01 -14.12
C PRO A 198 -29.44 -4.33 -15.63
N PHE A 199 -28.28 -4.52 -16.22
CA PHE A 199 -28.12 -4.84 -17.63
C PHE A 199 -28.65 -6.24 -17.95
N VAL A 200 -28.44 -7.20 -17.04
CA VAL A 200 -29.03 -8.54 -17.16
C VAL A 200 -30.53 -8.48 -17.15
N ARG A 201 -31.13 -7.64 -16.28
CA ARG A 201 -32.56 -7.46 -16.14
C ARG A 201 -33.20 -6.80 -17.37
N VAL A 202 -32.61 -5.71 -17.85
CA VAL A 202 -33.15 -4.96 -19.01
C VAL A 202 -33.20 -5.82 -20.27
N ASP A 203 -32.14 -6.58 -20.53
CA ASP A 203 -32.06 -7.44 -21.70
C ASP A 203 -32.69 -8.83 -21.47
N ASN A 204 -33.18 -9.10 -20.25
CA ASN A 204 -33.71 -10.40 -19.84
C ASN A 204 -32.78 -11.56 -20.24
N LEU A 205 -31.49 -11.41 -19.96
CA LEU A 205 -30.46 -12.36 -20.38
C LEU A 205 -30.62 -13.72 -19.70
N SER A 206 -30.43 -14.78 -20.45
CA SER A 206 -30.24 -16.12 -19.91
C SER A 206 -28.90 -16.22 -19.18
N TYR A 207 -28.78 -17.17 -18.24
CA TYR A 207 -27.52 -17.44 -17.55
C TYR A 207 -26.34 -17.69 -18.50
N LYS A 208 -26.59 -18.42 -19.60
CA LYS A 208 -25.55 -18.71 -20.61
C LYS A 208 -25.01 -17.42 -21.26
N GLU A 209 -25.89 -16.46 -21.55
CA GLU A 209 -25.49 -15.17 -22.11
C GLU A 209 -24.73 -14.32 -21.10
N VAL A 210 -25.18 -14.29 -19.84
CA VAL A 210 -24.44 -13.61 -18.75
C VAL A 210 -23.05 -14.21 -18.59
N LYS A 211 -22.94 -15.55 -18.52
CA LYS A 211 -21.65 -16.24 -18.42
C LYS A 211 -20.73 -15.92 -19.59
N GLN A 212 -21.26 -15.85 -20.81
CA GLN A 212 -20.46 -15.49 -21.99
C GLN A 212 -19.93 -14.06 -21.92
N CYS A 213 -20.72 -13.10 -21.45
CA CYS A 213 -20.27 -11.71 -21.27
C CYS A 213 -19.17 -11.61 -20.20
N ILE A 214 -19.36 -12.26 -19.06
CA ILE A 214 -18.38 -12.28 -17.97
C ILE A 214 -17.09 -13.00 -18.38
N GLN A 215 -17.20 -14.12 -19.11
CA GLN A 215 -16.03 -14.82 -19.64
C GLN A 215 -15.23 -13.92 -20.58
N SER A 216 -15.90 -13.21 -21.48
CA SER A 216 -15.24 -12.25 -22.39
C SER A 216 -14.53 -11.13 -21.62
N PHE A 217 -15.12 -10.63 -20.53
CA PHE A 217 -14.49 -9.66 -19.65
C PHE A 217 -13.24 -10.22 -18.99
N VAL A 218 -13.32 -11.39 -18.36
CA VAL A 218 -12.19 -12.02 -17.67
C VAL A 218 -11.03 -12.32 -18.64
N PHE A 219 -11.30 -12.87 -19.81
CA PHE A 219 -10.27 -13.08 -20.83
C PHE A 219 -9.68 -11.76 -21.32
N GLY A 220 -10.50 -10.73 -21.51
CA GLY A 220 -10.07 -9.41 -21.94
C GLY A 220 -9.05 -8.77 -20.99
N VAL A 221 -9.31 -8.83 -19.68
CA VAL A 221 -8.39 -8.26 -18.66
C VAL A 221 -7.17 -9.14 -18.36
N ASN A 222 -7.12 -10.38 -18.89
CA ASN A 222 -5.94 -11.25 -18.79
C ASN A 222 -5.12 -11.29 -20.09
N THR A 223 -5.60 -10.62 -21.15
CA THR A 223 -4.86 -10.50 -22.40
C THR A 223 -3.82 -9.40 -22.29
N PRO A 224 -2.54 -9.65 -22.59
CA PRO A 224 -1.51 -8.62 -22.58
C PRO A 224 -1.87 -7.44 -23.48
N SER A 225 -1.61 -6.23 -23.00
CA SER A 225 -1.80 -5.00 -23.80
C SER A 225 -0.85 -4.93 -25.00
N ARG A 226 -0.95 -3.86 -25.82
CA ARG A 226 -0.12 -3.64 -27.01
C ARG A 226 1.39 -3.88 -26.79
N TRP A 227 1.90 -3.58 -25.61
CA TRP A 227 3.31 -3.77 -25.26
C TRP A 227 3.68 -5.19 -24.86
N GLY A 228 2.67 -6.08 -24.74
CA GLY A 228 2.86 -7.52 -24.61
C GLY A 228 3.53 -8.03 -23.34
N THR A 229 3.63 -7.21 -22.29
CA THR A 229 4.35 -7.57 -21.06
C THR A 229 3.47 -7.82 -19.87
N GLN A 230 2.37 -7.07 -19.75
CA GLN A 230 1.49 -7.13 -18.60
C GLN A 230 0.03 -6.97 -19.02
N ALA A 231 -0.84 -7.84 -18.53
CA ALA A 231 -2.27 -7.62 -18.56
C ALA A 231 -2.64 -6.48 -17.60
N PRO A 232 -3.78 -5.78 -17.81
CA PRO A 232 -4.22 -4.72 -16.90
C PRO A 232 -4.31 -5.23 -15.47
N PHE A 233 -3.48 -4.67 -14.57
CA PHE A 233 -3.55 -5.00 -13.14
C PHE A 233 -4.86 -4.45 -12.59
N SER A 234 -5.87 -5.31 -12.53
CA SER A 234 -7.24 -4.92 -12.24
C SER A 234 -7.80 -5.61 -11.00
N ASN A 235 -8.64 -4.88 -10.28
CA ASN A 235 -9.35 -5.35 -9.10
C ASN A 235 -10.83 -5.02 -9.23
N ILE A 236 -11.69 -5.88 -8.73
CA ILE A 236 -13.14 -5.62 -8.60
C ILE A 236 -13.59 -5.90 -7.18
N THR A 237 -14.50 -5.07 -6.68
CA THR A 237 -15.23 -5.35 -5.44
C THR A 237 -16.61 -5.89 -5.77
N LEU A 238 -16.97 -6.97 -5.12
CA LEU A 238 -18.29 -7.60 -5.21
C LEU A 238 -19.01 -7.42 -3.87
N ASP A 239 -20.16 -6.82 -3.93
CA ASP A 239 -20.93 -6.47 -2.75
C ASP A 239 -21.61 -7.71 -2.13
N TRP A 240 -21.97 -8.69 -2.94
CA TRP A 240 -22.72 -9.91 -2.58
C TRP A 240 -24.16 -9.67 -2.12
N THR A 241 -24.34 -8.65 -1.30
CA THR A 241 -25.63 -8.09 -0.91
C THR A 241 -25.68 -6.63 -1.38
N VAL A 242 -26.80 -6.19 -1.98
CA VAL A 242 -26.92 -4.81 -2.46
C VAL A 242 -26.68 -3.84 -1.29
N PRO A 243 -25.75 -2.88 -1.43
CA PRO A 243 -25.50 -1.90 -0.38
C PRO A 243 -26.75 -1.08 -0.03
N LYS A 244 -26.99 -0.84 1.25
CA LYS A 244 -28.19 -0.11 1.74
C LYS A 244 -28.34 1.29 1.17
N ASP A 245 -27.21 1.97 0.89
CA ASP A 245 -27.20 3.29 0.27
C ASP A 245 -27.52 3.27 -1.23
N MET A 246 -27.51 2.09 -1.85
CA MET A 246 -27.86 1.88 -3.26
C MET A 246 -29.19 1.18 -3.46
N GLU A 247 -29.69 0.47 -2.45
CA GLU A 247 -30.85 -0.42 -2.55
C GLU A 247 -32.08 0.27 -3.17
N ASP A 248 -32.39 1.48 -2.70
CA ASP A 248 -33.55 2.27 -3.13
C ASP A 248 -33.25 3.23 -4.31
N LEU A 249 -31.99 3.27 -4.78
CA LEU A 249 -31.63 4.15 -5.89
C LEU A 249 -32.09 3.57 -7.22
N PRO A 250 -32.61 4.40 -8.16
CA PRO A 250 -32.88 3.95 -9.51
C PRO A 250 -31.66 3.33 -10.17
N ALA A 251 -31.82 2.16 -10.75
CA ALA A 251 -30.77 1.52 -11.54
C ALA A 251 -30.48 2.32 -12.82
N ILE A 252 -29.25 2.26 -13.32
CA ILE A 252 -28.81 3.03 -14.49
C ILE A 252 -28.41 2.07 -15.60
N VAL A 253 -29.02 2.20 -16.78
CA VAL A 253 -28.66 1.47 -18.00
C VAL A 253 -28.77 2.42 -19.19
N GLY A 254 -27.81 2.39 -20.10
CA GLY A 254 -27.78 3.26 -21.27
C GLY A 254 -27.67 4.75 -20.91
N GLY A 255 -27.07 5.08 -19.76
CA GLY A 255 -26.95 6.45 -19.24
C GLY A 255 -28.24 7.01 -18.65
N LYS A 256 -29.30 6.20 -18.50
CA LYS A 256 -30.63 6.63 -18.04
C LYS A 256 -31.07 5.86 -16.81
N ASP A 257 -31.73 6.55 -15.91
CA ASP A 257 -32.38 5.95 -14.75
C ASP A 257 -33.53 5.04 -15.21
N GLN A 258 -33.65 3.87 -14.59
CA GLN A 258 -34.67 2.87 -14.87
C GLN A 258 -35.84 3.02 -13.89
N SER A 259 -36.98 2.39 -14.21
CA SER A 259 -38.17 2.36 -13.35
C SER A 259 -38.06 1.40 -12.15
N PHE A 260 -36.94 0.71 -11.99
CA PHE A 260 -36.64 -0.21 -10.91
C PHE A 260 -35.34 0.19 -10.23
N THR A 261 -35.11 -0.33 -9.01
CA THR A 261 -33.96 0.01 -8.19
C THR A 261 -32.87 -1.06 -8.30
N TYR A 262 -31.66 -0.76 -7.75
CA TYR A 262 -30.62 -1.78 -7.62
C TYR A 262 -31.05 -2.93 -6.70
N GLY A 263 -31.84 -2.66 -5.64
CA GLY A 263 -32.40 -3.67 -4.75
C GLY A 263 -33.31 -4.69 -5.47
N ASP A 264 -34.03 -4.24 -6.51
CA ASP A 264 -34.86 -5.11 -7.33
C ASP A 264 -34.07 -6.10 -8.20
N CYS A 265 -32.74 -5.96 -8.32
CA CYS A 265 -31.90 -6.74 -9.22
C CYS A 265 -31.10 -7.85 -8.50
N LYS A 266 -31.49 -8.27 -7.31
CA LYS A 266 -30.75 -9.30 -6.55
C LYS A 266 -30.57 -10.63 -7.29
N ARG A 267 -31.60 -11.08 -7.99
CA ARG A 267 -31.55 -12.29 -8.82
C ARG A 267 -30.48 -12.18 -9.91
N GLU A 268 -30.46 -11.08 -10.61
CA GLU A 268 -29.52 -10.80 -11.68
C GLU A 268 -28.09 -10.62 -11.14
N MET A 269 -27.95 -10.02 -9.96
CA MET A 269 -26.68 -9.94 -9.23
C MET A 269 -26.14 -11.33 -8.90
N ASP A 270 -26.99 -12.25 -8.46
CA ASP A 270 -26.62 -13.65 -8.21
C ASP A 270 -26.16 -14.37 -9.48
N MET A 271 -26.78 -14.07 -10.64
CA MET A 271 -26.35 -14.60 -11.94
C MET A 271 -24.95 -14.10 -12.32
N VAL A 272 -24.67 -12.81 -12.10
CA VAL A 272 -23.35 -12.21 -12.37
C VAL A 272 -22.29 -12.84 -11.47
N ASN A 273 -22.56 -12.98 -10.18
CA ASN A 273 -21.65 -13.62 -9.22
C ASN A 273 -21.38 -15.08 -9.58
N LYS A 274 -22.42 -15.85 -9.89
CA LYS A 274 -22.28 -17.24 -10.31
C LYS A 274 -21.41 -17.35 -11.56
N ALA A 275 -21.69 -16.55 -12.58
CA ALA A 275 -20.93 -16.55 -13.83
C ALA A 275 -19.46 -16.22 -13.62
N PHE A 276 -19.17 -15.19 -12.82
CA PHE A 276 -17.81 -14.79 -12.51
C PHE A 276 -17.05 -15.91 -11.79
N ILE A 277 -17.62 -16.48 -10.75
CA ILE A 277 -16.97 -17.54 -9.97
C ILE A 277 -16.73 -18.79 -10.82
N GLU A 278 -17.71 -19.22 -11.60
CA GLU A 278 -17.53 -20.40 -12.47
C GLU A 278 -16.41 -20.18 -13.50
N VAL A 279 -16.33 -19.01 -14.15
CA VAL A 279 -15.25 -18.68 -15.07
C VAL A 279 -13.89 -18.72 -14.38
N MET A 280 -13.80 -18.18 -13.16
CA MET A 280 -12.55 -18.19 -12.38
C MET A 280 -12.14 -19.60 -11.93
N ILE A 281 -13.09 -20.48 -11.63
CA ILE A 281 -12.82 -21.89 -11.26
C ILE A 281 -12.40 -22.72 -12.49
N GLU A 282 -13.03 -22.50 -13.63
CA GLU A 282 -12.72 -23.20 -14.88
C GLU A 282 -11.30 -22.89 -15.36
N GLY A 283 -10.85 -21.64 -15.19
CA GLY A 283 -9.56 -21.19 -15.69
C GLY A 283 -9.50 -21.08 -17.21
N ASP A 284 -8.28 -20.99 -17.74
CA ASP A 284 -8.03 -20.96 -19.18
C ASP A 284 -8.13 -22.37 -19.81
N ALA A 285 -7.95 -22.45 -21.13
CA ALA A 285 -8.02 -23.71 -21.88
C ALA A 285 -6.99 -24.78 -21.42
N ASN A 286 -5.98 -24.40 -20.66
CA ASN A 286 -4.96 -25.28 -20.08
C ASN A 286 -5.16 -25.54 -18.57
N GLY A 287 -6.26 -25.05 -17.98
CA GLY A 287 -6.55 -25.17 -16.56
C GLY A 287 -5.73 -24.22 -15.67
N ARG A 288 -5.13 -23.17 -16.22
CA ARG A 288 -4.49 -22.11 -15.43
C ARG A 288 -5.55 -21.20 -14.86
N GLY A 289 -5.40 -20.86 -13.57
CA GLY A 289 -6.23 -19.83 -12.94
C GLY A 289 -5.95 -18.45 -13.52
N PHE A 290 -6.98 -17.62 -13.66
CA PHE A 290 -6.84 -16.22 -14.06
C PHE A 290 -6.19 -15.40 -12.97
N GLN A 291 -5.29 -14.48 -13.33
CA GLN A 291 -4.66 -13.55 -12.39
C GLN A 291 -5.56 -12.36 -12.10
N TYR A 292 -6.34 -11.93 -13.07
CA TYR A 292 -7.18 -10.72 -13.04
C TYR A 292 -8.62 -11.02 -13.48
N PRO A 293 -9.59 -10.19 -13.07
CA PRO A 293 -9.46 -9.20 -12.00
C PRO A 293 -9.32 -9.89 -10.64
N ILE A 294 -8.60 -9.23 -9.70
CA ILE A 294 -8.53 -9.70 -8.32
C ILE A 294 -9.87 -9.40 -7.64
N PRO A 295 -10.64 -10.40 -7.20
CA PRO A 295 -11.94 -10.18 -6.58
C PRO A 295 -11.83 -9.95 -5.08
N THR A 296 -12.53 -8.95 -4.58
CA THR A 296 -12.72 -8.70 -3.15
C THR A 296 -14.20 -8.81 -2.81
N TYR A 297 -14.53 -9.72 -1.90
CA TYR A 297 -15.90 -9.92 -1.41
C TYR A 297 -16.11 -9.23 -0.07
N SER A 298 -17.23 -8.52 0.05
CA SER A 298 -17.63 -7.85 1.29
C SER A 298 -18.32 -8.84 2.22
N ILE A 299 -17.73 -9.08 3.40
CA ILE A 299 -18.36 -9.88 4.46
C ILE A 299 -19.01 -8.92 5.44
N THR A 300 -20.32 -8.75 5.28
CA THR A 300 -21.17 -7.86 6.08
C THR A 300 -21.91 -8.64 7.17
N ARG A 301 -22.56 -7.96 8.12
CA ARG A 301 -23.33 -8.59 9.19
C ARG A 301 -24.53 -9.39 8.68
N ASP A 302 -25.07 -9.02 7.53
CA ASP A 302 -26.17 -9.66 6.82
C ASP A 302 -25.73 -10.66 5.76
N PHE A 303 -24.43 -11.04 5.75
CA PHE A 303 -23.92 -12.06 4.84
C PHE A 303 -24.63 -13.41 5.09
N ASP A 304 -25.27 -13.93 4.06
CA ASP A 304 -25.96 -15.22 4.13
C ASP A 304 -24.96 -16.39 4.08
N TRP A 305 -24.76 -17.06 5.20
CA TRP A 305 -23.89 -18.23 5.34
C TRP A 305 -24.59 -19.55 5.02
N SER A 306 -25.84 -19.53 4.55
CA SER A 306 -26.60 -20.74 4.26
C SER A 306 -26.03 -21.51 3.07
N ASP A 307 -26.49 -22.73 2.90
CA ASP A 307 -26.06 -23.63 1.82
C ASP A 307 -26.78 -23.26 0.50
N THR A 308 -26.33 -22.16 -0.12
CA THR A 308 -26.76 -21.72 -1.45
C THR A 308 -25.76 -22.17 -2.52
N GLU A 309 -26.20 -22.23 -3.78
CA GLU A 309 -25.33 -22.56 -4.91
C GLU A 309 -24.16 -21.58 -5.02
N ASN A 310 -24.41 -20.29 -4.89
CA ASN A 310 -23.38 -19.26 -4.97
C ASN A 310 -22.38 -19.34 -3.83
N ASN A 311 -22.82 -19.63 -2.60
CA ASN A 311 -21.92 -19.84 -1.47
C ASN A 311 -21.03 -21.07 -1.67
N ARG A 312 -21.59 -22.17 -2.16
CA ARG A 312 -20.77 -23.36 -2.51
C ARG A 312 -19.69 -23.00 -3.52
N LEU A 313 -20.03 -22.31 -4.59
CA LEU A 313 -19.10 -21.88 -5.63
C LEU A 313 -18.03 -20.91 -5.09
N LEU A 314 -18.42 -19.89 -4.32
CA LEU A 314 -17.48 -18.92 -3.75
C LEU A 314 -16.45 -19.62 -2.88
N PHE A 315 -16.88 -20.48 -1.97
CA PHE A 315 -15.98 -21.15 -1.05
C PHE A 315 -15.25 -22.34 -1.69
N GLU A 316 -15.74 -22.91 -2.79
CA GLU A 316 -14.99 -23.85 -3.62
C GLU A 316 -13.83 -23.16 -4.34
N MET A 317 -14.07 -21.99 -4.95
CA MET A 317 -13.02 -21.15 -5.55
C MET A 317 -11.97 -20.76 -4.49
N THR A 318 -12.42 -20.43 -3.28
CA THR A 318 -11.54 -20.10 -2.17
C THR A 318 -10.70 -21.30 -1.73
N ALA A 319 -11.31 -22.49 -1.61
CA ALA A 319 -10.63 -23.72 -1.18
C ALA A 319 -9.60 -24.20 -2.20
N LYS A 320 -9.90 -24.07 -3.49
CA LYS A 320 -9.08 -24.61 -4.58
C LYS A 320 -7.95 -23.69 -5.00
N TYR A 321 -8.26 -22.42 -5.26
CA TYR A 321 -7.33 -21.44 -5.82
C TYR A 321 -6.96 -20.31 -4.87
N GLY A 322 -7.78 -20.07 -3.83
CA GLY A 322 -7.56 -18.93 -2.93
C GLY A 322 -7.65 -17.58 -3.61
N THR A 323 -8.38 -17.48 -4.73
CA THR A 323 -8.45 -16.26 -5.54
C THR A 323 -9.04 -15.08 -4.77
N PRO A 324 -10.16 -15.24 -3.98
CA PRO A 324 -10.82 -14.13 -3.33
C PRO A 324 -10.03 -13.52 -2.18
N TYR A 325 -10.19 -12.21 -2.04
CA TYR A 325 -9.99 -11.49 -0.77
C TYR A 325 -11.32 -11.25 -0.10
N PHE A 326 -11.28 -11.12 1.22
CA PHE A 326 -12.45 -10.84 2.05
C PHE A 326 -12.24 -9.56 2.84
N SER A 327 -13.12 -8.59 2.63
CA SER A 327 -13.23 -7.39 3.45
C SER A 327 -14.16 -7.65 4.62
N ASN A 328 -13.66 -7.53 5.86
CA ASN A 328 -14.42 -7.79 7.06
C ASN A 328 -15.11 -6.52 7.56
N TYR A 329 -16.44 -6.52 7.52
CA TYR A 329 -17.28 -5.45 8.07
C TYR A 329 -18.09 -5.90 9.29
N ILE A 330 -17.95 -7.15 9.74
CA ILE A 330 -18.68 -7.66 10.89
C ILE A 330 -18.19 -7.00 12.19
N ASN A 331 -16.88 -6.97 12.40
CA ASN A 331 -16.22 -6.44 13.59
C ASN A 331 -15.37 -5.21 13.30
N SER A 332 -15.56 -4.60 12.14
CA SER A 332 -14.90 -3.35 11.77
C SER A 332 -15.64 -2.16 12.39
N ASP A 333 -14.89 -1.13 12.70
CA ASP A 333 -15.39 0.22 13.03
C ASP A 333 -15.78 1.02 11.79
N MET A 334 -15.66 0.41 10.61
CA MET A 334 -16.02 0.98 9.31
C MET A 334 -17.20 0.25 8.68
N GLU A 335 -18.09 1.00 8.08
CA GLU A 335 -19.19 0.48 7.28
C GLU A 335 -18.75 0.27 5.82
N PRO A 336 -19.41 -0.62 5.05
CA PRO A 336 -19.09 -0.83 3.63
C PRO A 336 -19.05 0.46 2.80
N ASN A 337 -19.85 1.45 3.16
CA ASN A 337 -19.91 2.76 2.50
C ASN A 337 -18.73 3.67 2.82
N ASP A 338 -18.02 3.42 3.91
CA ASP A 338 -16.84 4.18 4.32
C ASP A 338 -15.57 3.73 3.60
N VAL A 339 -15.65 2.63 2.87
CA VAL A 339 -14.50 1.98 2.27
C VAL A 339 -14.79 1.64 0.83
N ARG A 340 -13.86 1.96 -0.04
CA ARG A 340 -13.81 1.38 -1.37
C ARG A 340 -12.49 0.64 -1.52
N SER A 341 -12.55 -0.61 -1.92
CA SER A 341 -11.35 -1.38 -2.22
C SER A 341 -10.81 -0.96 -3.58
N MET A 342 -9.56 -0.55 -3.61
CA MET A 342 -8.98 0.10 -4.78
C MET A 342 -7.91 -0.70 -5.48
N CYS A 343 -7.20 -1.51 -4.80
CA CYS A 343 -6.21 -2.42 -5.31
C CYS A 343 -6.10 -3.60 -4.36
N CYS A 344 -5.22 -4.54 -4.71
CA CYS A 344 -5.06 -5.80 -4.00
C CYS A 344 -4.88 -5.70 -2.46
N ARG A 345 -4.85 -4.50 -1.89
CA ARG A 345 -4.78 -4.27 -0.41
C ARG A 345 -5.17 -2.86 0.01
N LEU A 346 -5.41 -1.97 -0.93
CA LEU A 346 -5.69 -0.59 -0.61
C LEU A 346 -7.15 -0.47 -0.20
N ARG A 347 -7.39 -0.52 1.09
CA ARG A 347 -8.62 -0.14 1.74
C ARG A 347 -8.48 1.31 2.16
N LEU A 348 -9.14 2.22 1.47
CA LEU A 348 -9.09 3.63 1.80
C LEU A 348 -10.18 3.98 2.78
N ASP A 349 -9.79 4.55 3.91
CA ASP A 349 -10.73 5.13 4.87
C ASP A 349 -11.25 6.46 4.31
N LEU A 350 -12.48 6.46 3.84
CA LEU A 350 -13.12 7.64 3.25
C LEU A 350 -13.64 8.65 4.29
N ARG A 351 -13.55 8.35 5.58
CA ARG A 351 -14.01 9.25 6.64
C ARG A 351 -13.28 10.59 6.60
N GLU A 352 -11.98 10.58 6.29
CA GLU A 352 -11.21 11.81 6.10
C GLU A 352 -11.64 12.59 4.84
N LEU A 353 -11.96 11.90 3.76
CA LEU A 353 -12.52 12.53 2.55
C LEU A 353 -13.89 13.18 2.83
N ARG A 354 -14.75 12.52 3.58
CA ARG A 354 -16.06 13.05 3.95
C ARG A 354 -15.97 14.30 4.83
N LYS A 355 -15.00 14.36 5.73
CA LYS A 355 -14.74 15.55 6.54
C LYS A 355 -14.32 16.75 5.69
N LYS A 356 -13.51 16.55 4.64
CA LYS A 356 -13.06 17.62 3.73
C LYS A 356 -14.17 18.08 2.75
N SER A 357 -14.97 17.16 2.25
CA SER A 357 -15.94 17.43 1.15
C SER A 357 -17.34 17.84 1.61
N GLY A 358 -17.58 17.99 2.90
CA GLY A 358 -18.89 18.41 3.42
C GLY A 358 -20.06 17.51 3.04
N GLY A 359 -19.81 16.23 2.74
CA GLY A 359 -20.85 15.26 2.43
C GLY A 359 -21.22 15.12 0.94
N PHE A 360 -20.35 15.52 0.03
CA PHE A 360 -20.63 15.39 -1.41
C PHE A 360 -20.70 13.92 -1.83
N PHE A 361 -21.87 13.49 -2.30
CA PHE A 361 -22.10 12.17 -2.88
C PHE A 361 -21.24 12.00 -4.15
N GLY A 362 -20.45 10.93 -4.23
CA GLY A 362 -19.69 10.54 -5.42
C GLY A 362 -18.16 10.65 -5.34
N SER A 363 -17.61 11.38 -4.36
CA SER A 363 -16.15 11.51 -4.20
C SER A 363 -15.44 10.24 -3.71
N GLY A 364 -16.19 9.29 -3.10
CA GLY A 364 -15.63 8.05 -2.57
C GLY A 364 -15.31 6.98 -3.61
N GLU A 365 -15.86 7.08 -4.82
CA GLU A 365 -15.61 6.10 -5.89
C GLU A 365 -14.34 6.39 -6.71
N SER A 366 -13.91 7.66 -6.73
CA SER A 366 -12.76 8.13 -7.52
C SER A 366 -11.64 8.58 -6.61
N THR A 367 -10.93 7.64 -6.00
CA THR A 367 -9.82 7.88 -5.10
C THR A 367 -8.70 6.86 -5.36
N GLY A 368 -7.54 7.03 -4.74
CA GLY A 368 -6.39 6.15 -4.93
C GLY A 368 -5.16 6.66 -4.18
N SER A 369 -3.99 6.36 -4.72
CA SER A 369 -2.72 6.84 -4.19
C SER A 369 -1.87 7.47 -5.29
N VAL A 370 -1.33 8.65 -5.03
CA VAL A 370 -0.40 9.33 -5.95
C VAL A 370 0.99 8.69 -5.94
N GLY A 371 1.36 8.04 -4.84
CA GLY A 371 2.65 7.41 -4.71
C GLY A 371 2.84 6.75 -3.35
N VAL A 372 3.79 5.83 -3.29
CA VAL A 372 4.12 5.04 -2.11
C VAL A 372 5.60 5.18 -1.79
N VAL A 373 5.91 5.32 -0.50
CA VAL A 373 7.28 5.27 0.03
C VAL A 373 7.33 4.24 1.15
N THR A 374 8.29 3.34 1.12
CA THR A 374 8.50 2.33 2.17
C THR A 374 9.73 2.66 3.01
N ILE A 375 9.54 2.79 4.31
CA ILE A 375 10.59 3.06 5.30
C ILE A 375 11.30 1.76 5.68
N ASN A 376 12.64 1.79 5.72
CA ASN A 376 13.49 0.67 6.13
C ASN A 376 13.68 0.68 7.67
N LEU A 377 12.75 0.05 8.40
CA LEU A 377 12.81 0.02 9.86
C LEU A 377 14.00 -0.77 10.44
N PRO A 378 14.41 -1.93 9.87
CA PRO A 378 15.55 -2.67 10.37
C PRO A 378 16.85 -1.86 10.45
N ARG A 379 17.14 -1.06 9.42
CA ARG A 379 18.29 -0.17 9.39
C ARG A 379 18.21 0.91 10.46
N ILE A 380 17.05 1.53 10.64
CA ILE A 380 16.84 2.53 11.68
C ILE A 380 17.14 1.94 13.05
N ALA A 381 16.59 0.76 13.34
CA ALA A 381 16.79 0.06 14.61
C ALA A 381 18.23 -0.37 14.84
N TYR A 382 18.91 -0.85 13.79
CA TYR A 382 20.33 -1.23 13.84
C TYR A 382 21.25 -0.05 14.17
N LEU A 383 21.02 1.10 13.55
CA LEU A 383 21.81 2.32 13.72
C LEU A 383 21.48 3.09 15.01
N ALA A 384 20.29 2.88 15.57
CA ALA A 384 19.86 3.59 16.76
C ALA A 384 20.62 3.13 18.02
N GLU A 385 21.00 4.09 18.85
CA GLU A 385 21.65 3.81 20.13
C GLU A 385 20.65 3.43 21.23
N GLY A 386 19.39 3.87 21.07
CA GLY A 386 18.27 3.60 21.96
C GLY A 386 16.95 4.02 21.32
N GLU A 387 15.86 3.83 22.05
CA GLU A 387 14.50 4.07 21.56
C GLU A 387 14.26 5.51 21.13
N ALA A 388 14.74 6.48 21.89
CA ALA A 388 14.61 7.91 21.56
C ALA A 388 15.36 8.26 20.26
N ASP A 389 16.54 7.67 20.03
CA ASP A 389 17.29 7.85 18.78
C ASP A 389 16.59 7.18 17.60
N PHE A 390 15.95 6.03 17.83
CA PHE A 390 15.13 5.36 16.82
C PHE A 390 14.02 6.28 16.31
N TYR A 391 13.22 6.88 17.20
CA TYR A 391 12.14 7.78 16.80
C TYR A 391 12.66 9.06 16.11
N ARG A 392 13.77 9.62 16.56
CA ARG A 392 14.40 10.76 15.89
C ARG A 392 14.81 10.46 14.46
N ARG A 393 15.39 9.25 14.21
CA ARG A 393 15.77 8.80 12.87
C ARG A 393 14.55 8.48 12.01
N LEU A 394 13.53 7.86 12.59
CA LEU A 394 12.26 7.57 11.94
C LEU A 394 11.59 8.87 11.48
N ASP A 395 11.48 9.87 12.37
CA ASP A 395 10.91 11.17 12.04
C ASP A 395 11.64 11.85 10.88
N LYS A 396 12.97 11.82 10.88
CA LYS A 396 13.75 12.38 9.77
C LYS A 396 13.42 11.70 8.44
N LEU A 397 13.34 10.38 8.39
CA LEU A 397 13.01 9.66 7.16
C LEU A 397 11.55 9.87 6.74
N MET A 398 10.63 9.95 7.68
CA MET A 398 9.23 10.28 7.40
C MET A 398 9.10 11.68 6.81
N ASP A 399 9.83 12.66 7.30
CA ASP A 399 9.86 14.02 6.74
C ASP A 399 10.36 14.02 5.28
N ILE A 400 11.42 13.26 4.99
CA ILE A 400 11.94 13.08 3.63
C ILE A 400 10.89 12.38 2.74
N ALA A 401 10.26 11.33 3.23
CA ALA A 401 9.21 10.61 2.52
C ALA A 401 7.99 11.48 2.22
N ALA A 402 7.51 12.26 3.20
CA ALA A 402 6.38 13.17 3.02
C ALA A 402 6.70 14.25 1.98
N ARG A 403 7.91 14.82 2.03
CA ARG A 403 8.38 15.81 1.05
C ARG A 403 8.48 15.22 -0.35
N SER A 404 8.96 13.98 -0.49
CA SER A 404 9.03 13.30 -1.79
C SER A 404 7.65 13.09 -2.41
N LEU A 405 6.65 12.72 -1.60
CA LEU A 405 5.27 12.54 -2.04
C LEU A 405 4.60 13.88 -2.41
N LYS A 406 4.90 14.96 -1.68
CA LYS A 406 4.47 16.30 -2.06
C LYS A 406 5.05 16.72 -3.41
N THR A 407 6.34 16.48 -3.63
CA THR A 407 7.02 16.74 -4.90
C THR A 407 6.37 15.92 -6.03
N LYS A 408 6.16 14.62 -5.82
CA LYS A 408 5.50 13.75 -6.81
C LYS A 408 4.11 14.27 -7.16
N ARG A 409 3.29 14.61 -6.16
CA ARG A 409 1.94 15.18 -6.37
C ARG A 409 1.95 16.42 -7.22
N MET A 410 2.84 17.38 -6.92
CA MET A 410 2.97 18.61 -7.71
C MET A 410 3.36 18.33 -9.17
N VAL A 411 4.31 17.42 -9.39
CA VAL A 411 4.78 17.06 -10.73
C VAL A 411 3.68 16.41 -11.55
N ILE A 412 3.01 15.38 -11.02
CA ILE A 412 1.96 14.68 -11.77
C ILE A 412 0.73 15.57 -12.00
N THR A 413 0.41 16.47 -11.07
CA THR A 413 -0.66 17.47 -11.28
C THR A 413 -0.33 18.38 -12.45
N LYS A 414 0.89 18.94 -12.49
CA LYS A 414 1.35 19.77 -13.62
C LYS A 414 1.35 19.01 -14.95
N LEU A 415 1.75 17.75 -14.93
CA LEU A 415 1.76 16.91 -16.15
C LEU A 415 0.33 16.58 -16.61
N MET A 416 -0.63 16.39 -15.69
CA MET A 416 -2.03 16.21 -16.04
C MET A 416 -2.63 17.48 -16.66
N GLU A 417 -2.34 18.64 -16.09
CA GLU A 417 -2.74 19.94 -16.64
C GLU A 417 -2.15 20.15 -18.05
N GLY A 418 -0.90 19.73 -18.24
CA GLY A 418 -0.20 19.73 -19.53
C GLY A 418 -0.70 18.69 -20.54
N GLY A 419 -1.67 17.85 -20.18
CA GLY A 419 -2.32 16.88 -21.07
C GLY A 419 -1.61 15.53 -21.22
N LEU A 420 -0.66 15.20 -20.33
CA LEU A 420 0.05 13.90 -20.40
C LEU A 420 -0.87 12.72 -20.04
N TYR A 421 -1.91 12.95 -19.21
CA TYR A 421 -2.89 11.94 -18.79
C TYR A 421 -4.32 12.34 -19.21
N PRO A 422 -4.66 12.24 -20.50
CA PRO A 422 -5.91 12.79 -21.02
C PRO A 422 -7.15 12.07 -20.47
N TYR A 423 -7.11 10.76 -20.29
CA TYR A 423 -8.23 10.01 -19.72
C TYR A 423 -8.34 10.20 -18.21
N THR A 424 -7.22 10.22 -17.47
CA THR A 424 -7.22 10.56 -16.04
C THR A 424 -7.79 11.96 -15.82
N ARG A 425 -7.40 12.94 -16.63
CA ARG A 425 -7.97 14.28 -16.58
C ARG A 425 -9.47 14.29 -16.82
N ARG A 426 -9.95 13.49 -17.76
CA ARG A 426 -11.37 13.37 -18.10
C ARG A 426 -12.20 12.73 -16.98
N TYR A 427 -11.74 11.63 -16.42
CA TYR A 427 -12.51 10.83 -15.46
C TYR A 427 -12.25 11.17 -14.01
N LEU A 428 -11.11 11.73 -13.68
CA LEU A 428 -10.72 12.09 -12.33
C LEU A 428 -10.74 13.60 -12.07
N GLY A 429 -10.23 14.38 -13.02
CA GLY A 429 -10.17 15.84 -12.94
C GLY A 429 -9.05 16.36 -12.06
N THR A 430 -8.93 15.91 -10.81
CA THR A 430 -7.91 16.33 -9.84
C THR A 430 -7.36 15.15 -9.05
N PHE A 431 -6.20 15.33 -8.38
CA PHE A 431 -5.64 14.35 -7.42
C PHE A 431 -5.99 14.70 -5.96
N GLU A 432 -6.90 15.63 -5.70
CA GLU A 432 -7.22 16.08 -4.32
C GLU A 432 -7.74 14.96 -3.43
N ASN A 433 -8.46 13.99 -4.01
CA ASN A 433 -9.00 12.83 -3.32
C ASN A 433 -8.03 11.63 -3.29
N HIS A 434 -6.79 11.79 -3.75
CA HIS A 434 -5.78 10.75 -3.74
C HIS A 434 -4.84 10.90 -2.55
N PHE A 435 -4.47 9.77 -1.96
CA PHE A 435 -3.57 9.73 -0.81
C PHE A 435 -2.10 9.77 -1.22
N SER A 436 -1.29 10.35 -0.36
CA SER A 436 0.16 10.18 -0.30
C SER A 436 0.44 9.08 0.70
N THR A 437 1.02 7.96 0.26
CA THR A 437 1.10 6.74 1.06
C THR A 437 2.50 6.52 1.60
N ILE A 438 2.62 6.37 2.90
CA ILE A 438 3.87 5.94 3.56
C ILE A 438 3.63 4.56 4.17
N GLY A 439 4.58 3.66 3.95
CA GLY A 439 4.57 2.33 4.53
C GLY A 439 5.91 1.96 5.13
N LEU A 440 6.04 0.74 5.55
CA LEU A 440 7.21 0.23 6.25
C LEU A 440 7.52 -1.22 5.87
N VAL A 441 8.74 -1.64 6.09
CA VAL A 441 9.17 -3.03 5.95
C VAL A 441 9.99 -3.45 7.17
N GLY A 442 9.94 -4.73 7.52
CA GLY A 442 10.84 -5.34 8.48
C GLY A 442 10.61 -4.96 9.93
N MET A 443 9.37 -4.77 10.39
CA MET A 443 9.09 -4.54 11.82
C MET A 443 9.64 -5.67 12.70
N ASN A 444 9.55 -6.92 12.22
CA ASN A 444 10.12 -8.08 12.89
C ASN A 444 11.64 -7.93 13.08
N GLU A 445 12.35 -7.62 12.01
CA GLU A 445 13.80 -7.44 12.02
C GLU A 445 14.21 -6.14 12.73
N ALA A 446 13.34 -5.13 12.80
CA ALA A 446 13.57 -3.95 13.63
C ALA A 446 13.66 -4.33 15.11
N GLY A 447 12.76 -5.19 15.60
CA GLY A 447 12.84 -5.72 16.98
C GLY A 447 14.12 -6.48 17.25
N LEU A 448 14.59 -7.31 16.31
CA LEU A 448 15.84 -8.07 16.42
C LEU A 448 17.08 -7.17 16.39
N ASN A 449 17.09 -6.12 15.59
CA ASN A 449 18.20 -5.19 15.46
C ASN A 449 18.24 -4.12 16.55
N ALA A 450 17.12 -3.81 17.18
CA ALA A 450 17.03 -2.84 18.27
C ALA A 450 17.85 -3.28 19.50
N LYS A 451 18.91 -2.53 19.83
CA LYS A 451 19.86 -2.86 20.90
C LYS A 451 19.21 -2.99 22.27
N TRP A 452 18.11 -2.27 22.49
CA TRP A 452 17.34 -2.27 23.73
C TRP A 452 16.28 -3.37 23.81
N LEU A 453 16.03 -4.09 22.70
CA LEU A 453 14.94 -5.08 22.62
C LEU A 453 15.45 -6.48 22.31
N ARG A 454 16.14 -6.66 21.16
CA ARG A 454 16.76 -7.92 20.73
C ARG A 454 15.79 -9.11 20.71
N LYS A 455 14.53 -8.87 20.37
CA LYS A 455 13.46 -9.87 20.29
C LYS A 455 12.67 -9.68 19.00
N ASP A 456 12.22 -10.79 18.42
CA ASP A 456 11.36 -10.78 17.25
C ASP A 456 9.90 -10.43 17.59
N LEU A 457 9.06 -10.30 16.57
CA LEU A 457 7.66 -9.90 16.73
C LEU A 457 6.76 -10.95 17.43
N THR A 458 7.27 -12.14 17.69
CA THR A 458 6.54 -13.17 18.45
C THR A 458 6.50 -12.86 19.96
N HIS A 459 7.34 -11.94 20.42
CA HIS A 459 7.44 -11.55 21.82
C HIS A 459 6.55 -10.33 22.14
N PRO A 460 5.86 -10.33 23.30
CA PRO A 460 4.95 -9.24 23.69
C PRO A 460 5.62 -7.85 23.71
N GLU A 461 6.89 -7.78 24.11
CA GLU A 461 7.62 -6.51 24.16
C GLU A 461 7.84 -5.91 22.77
N THR A 462 8.12 -6.75 21.77
CA THR A 462 8.25 -6.31 20.39
C THR A 462 6.89 -5.97 19.78
N GLN A 463 5.84 -6.68 20.16
CA GLN A 463 4.47 -6.33 19.77
C GLN A 463 4.05 -4.96 20.33
N ALA A 464 4.40 -4.66 21.59
CA ALA A 464 4.16 -3.34 22.18
C ALA A 464 4.94 -2.26 21.43
N PHE A 465 6.23 -2.46 21.20
CA PHE A 465 7.07 -1.56 20.39
C PHE A 465 6.49 -1.34 18.97
N ALA A 466 6.03 -2.40 18.31
CA ALA A 466 5.42 -2.30 16.99
C ALA A 466 4.14 -1.44 17.00
N LYS A 467 3.29 -1.59 18.03
CA LYS A 467 2.10 -0.75 18.21
C LYS A 467 2.46 0.73 18.41
N ASP A 468 3.47 1.00 19.23
CA ASP A 468 3.94 2.36 19.50
C ASP A 468 4.52 3.00 18.23
N VAL A 469 5.32 2.27 17.44
CA VAL A 469 5.84 2.74 16.15
C VAL A 469 4.72 3.05 15.17
N LEU A 470 3.74 2.14 15.01
CA LEU A 470 2.61 2.36 14.10
C LEU A 470 1.75 3.57 14.53
N ASN A 471 1.48 3.74 15.82
CA ASN A 471 0.76 4.90 16.33
C ASN A 471 1.56 6.20 16.14
N HIS A 472 2.87 6.18 16.37
CA HIS A 472 3.75 7.31 16.12
C HIS A 472 3.72 7.72 14.64
N MET A 473 3.86 6.75 13.73
CA MET A 473 3.77 7.02 12.29
C MET A 473 2.40 7.61 11.90
N ARG A 474 1.30 7.10 12.46
CA ARG A 474 -0.05 7.65 12.22
C ARG A 474 -0.15 9.11 12.67
N GLN A 475 0.41 9.44 13.83
CA GLN A 475 0.43 10.82 14.30
C GLN A 475 1.22 11.73 13.36
N ARG A 476 2.40 11.29 12.91
CA ARG A 476 3.21 12.05 11.94
C ARG A 476 2.46 12.27 10.61
N LEU A 477 1.69 11.28 10.14
CA LEU A 477 0.87 11.44 8.93
C LEU A 477 -0.24 12.48 9.11
N SER A 478 -0.85 12.54 10.29
CA SER A 478 -1.79 13.61 10.63
C SER A 478 -1.14 15.00 10.60
N ASP A 479 0.08 15.12 11.17
CA ASP A 479 0.86 16.36 11.11
C ASP A 479 1.15 16.79 9.67
N TYR A 480 1.47 15.82 8.77
CA TYR A 480 1.69 16.12 7.34
C TYR A 480 0.41 16.52 6.60
N GLN A 481 -0.74 15.97 6.96
CA GLN A 481 -2.03 16.42 6.42
C GLN A 481 -2.29 17.89 6.76
N GLU A 482 -1.99 18.30 7.99
CA GLU A 482 -2.09 19.72 8.40
C GLU A 482 -1.06 20.59 7.67
N GLN A 483 0.18 20.13 7.59
CA GLN A 483 1.28 20.88 7.00
C GLN A 483 1.12 21.11 5.49
N TYR A 484 0.75 20.09 4.75
CA TYR A 484 0.74 20.11 3.27
C TYR A 484 -0.66 20.30 2.68
N GLY A 485 -1.72 20.13 3.46
CA GLY A 485 -3.10 20.18 3.00
C GLY A 485 -3.54 18.99 2.14
N ASP A 486 -2.68 17.98 1.99
CA ASP A 486 -2.93 16.76 1.21
C ASP A 486 -3.37 15.60 2.11
N LEU A 487 -3.94 14.57 1.52
CA LEU A 487 -4.28 13.33 2.24
C LEU A 487 -3.05 12.43 2.38
N TYR A 488 -2.82 11.94 3.59
CA TYR A 488 -1.76 10.96 3.90
C TYR A 488 -2.34 9.74 4.58
N ASN A 489 -1.79 8.56 4.28
CA ASN A 489 -2.18 7.32 4.94
C ASN A 489 -0.99 6.39 5.20
N LEU A 490 -1.18 5.44 6.15
CA LEU A 490 -0.23 4.41 6.50
C LEU A 490 -0.66 3.08 5.88
N GLU A 491 0.25 2.46 5.14
CA GLU A 491 0.00 1.19 4.45
C GLU A 491 0.99 0.10 4.90
N ALA A 492 0.49 -1.12 5.03
CA ALA A 492 1.32 -2.31 5.04
C ALA A 492 1.78 -2.60 3.60
N THR A 493 2.77 -1.86 3.12
CA THR A 493 3.19 -1.91 1.71
C THR A 493 3.56 -3.32 1.25
N PRO A 494 3.10 -3.74 0.06
CA PRO A 494 3.53 -5.00 -0.53
C PRO A 494 5.00 -4.90 -0.95
N ALA A 495 5.88 -5.34 -0.07
CA ALA A 495 7.32 -5.19 -0.27
C ALA A 495 7.91 -6.40 -1.02
N GLU A 496 7.55 -6.61 -2.28
CA GLU A 496 8.04 -7.75 -3.07
C GLU A 496 9.53 -7.63 -3.36
N SER A 497 9.89 -6.72 -4.25
CA SER A 497 11.28 -6.42 -4.58
C SER A 497 11.95 -5.56 -3.53
N THR A 498 11.18 -4.70 -2.88
CA THR A 498 11.66 -3.77 -1.86
C THR A 498 12.27 -4.50 -0.67
N ALA A 499 11.62 -5.55 -0.17
CA ALA A 499 12.10 -6.37 0.94
C ALA A 499 13.46 -7.02 0.64
N TYR A 500 13.63 -7.53 -0.57
CA TYR A 500 14.89 -8.10 -1.04
C TYR A 500 15.96 -7.04 -1.29
N ARG A 501 15.61 -5.96 -2.01
CA ARG A 501 16.52 -4.87 -2.34
C ARG A 501 17.13 -4.26 -1.08
N LEU A 502 16.31 -3.90 -0.11
CA LEU A 502 16.75 -3.23 1.13
C LEU A 502 17.60 -4.15 1.97
N ALA A 503 17.19 -5.40 2.18
CA ALA A 503 17.96 -6.38 2.94
C ALA A 503 19.33 -6.68 2.31
N LYS A 504 19.38 -6.87 0.99
CA LYS A 504 20.62 -7.08 0.24
C LYS A 504 21.57 -5.89 0.36
N HIS A 505 21.04 -4.68 0.24
CA HIS A 505 21.82 -3.46 0.37
C HIS A 505 22.36 -3.28 1.79
N ASP A 506 21.54 -3.54 2.79
CA ASP A 506 21.92 -3.45 4.19
C ASP A 506 23.01 -4.46 4.56
N LYS A 507 22.90 -5.70 4.07
CA LYS A 507 23.93 -6.72 4.29
C LYS A 507 25.31 -6.35 3.69
N MET A 508 25.31 -5.59 2.58
CA MET A 508 26.57 -5.08 2.01
C MET A 508 27.18 -3.96 2.85
N LEU A 509 26.37 -3.07 3.41
CA LEU A 509 26.85 -1.95 4.24
C LEU A 509 27.11 -2.34 5.69
N TYR A 510 26.29 -3.23 6.22
CA TYR A 510 26.27 -3.66 7.62
C TYR A 510 26.21 -5.19 7.69
N PRO A 511 27.35 -5.90 7.58
CA PRO A 511 27.35 -7.37 7.53
C PRO A 511 26.65 -8.05 8.71
N ASP A 512 26.65 -7.41 9.89
CA ASP A 512 26.06 -7.92 11.12
C ASP A 512 24.55 -7.62 11.27
N ILE A 513 23.95 -6.87 10.35
CA ILE A 513 22.52 -6.59 10.42
C ILE A 513 21.71 -7.88 10.28
N ILE A 514 20.71 -8.03 11.13
CA ILE A 514 19.86 -9.22 11.15
C ILE A 514 18.78 -9.08 10.07
N THR A 515 18.65 -10.09 9.22
CA THR A 515 17.61 -10.24 8.20
C THR A 515 16.70 -11.42 8.56
N ALA A 516 15.64 -11.66 7.79
CA ALA A 516 14.67 -12.71 8.10
C ALA A 516 15.26 -14.14 8.12
N ASN A 517 16.35 -14.37 7.39
CA ASN A 517 17.16 -15.59 7.52
C ASN A 517 18.65 -15.27 7.62
N GLU A 518 19.41 -16.15 8.24
CA GLU A 518 20.86 -15.98 8.44
C GLU A 518 21.71 -16.68 7.37
N ASN A 519 21.20 -17.75 6.76
CA ASN A 519 21.96 -18.69 5.93
C ASN A 519 21.56 -18.75 4.46
N GLY A 520 20.65 -17.87 4.02
CA GLY A 520 20.13 -17.85 2.67
C GLY A 520 20.16 -16.47 2.04
N THR A 521 19.39 -16.29 0.99
CA THR A 521 19.21 -14.98 0.36
C THR A 521 18.52 -14.02 1.33
N PRO A 522 19.12 -12.84 1.62
CA PRO A 522 18.57 -11.93 2.62
C PRO A 522 17.27 -11.30 2.13
N TYR A 523 16.28 -11.20 3.01
CA TYR A 523 15.05 -10.43 2.81
C TYR A 523 14.55 -9.89 4.15
N TYR A 524 13.67 -8.91 4.11
CA TYR A 524 12.94 -8.42 5.28
C TYR A 524 11.50 -8.90 5.25
N THR A 525 10.93 -9.17 6.42
CA THR A 525 9.52 -9.50 6.56
C THR A 525 8.65 -8.31 6.14
N ASN A 526 7.54 -8.58 5.45
CA ASN A 526 6.62 -7.53 5.02
C ASN A 526 6.06 -6.76 6.23
N SER A 527 6.15 -5.44 6.16
CA SER A 527 5.51 -4.51 7.09
C SER A 527 5.63 -4.93 8.56
N SER A 528 4.54 -5.14 9.28
CA SER A 528 4.47 -5.68 10.65
C SER A 528 3.91 -7.10 10.71
N HIS A 529 4.10 -7.88 9.64
CA HIS A 529 3.71 -9.29 9.62
C HIS A 529 4.64 -10.13 10.50
N LEU A 530 4.11 -11.25 10.98
CA LEU A 530 4.92 -12.26 11.66
C LEU A 530 5.93 -12.90 10.71
N PRO A 531 7.06 -13.40 11.24
CA PRO A 531 7.96 -14.26 10.45
C PRO A 531 7.19 -15.42 9.82
N VAL A 532 7.43 -15.66 8.54
CA VAL A 532 6.67 -16.66 7.76
C VAL A 532 6.84 -18.10 8.25
N GLY A 533 7.86 -18.37 9.06
CA GLY A 533 8.12 -19.64 9.70
C GLY A 533 7.65 -19.77 11.15
N TYR A 534 6.85 -18.82 11.65
CA TYR A 534 6.49 -18.74 13.08
C TYR A 534 5.66 -19.92 13.58
N THR A 535 4.55 -20.23 12.94
CA THR A 535 3.59 -21.22 13.46
C THR A 535 2.78 -21.89 12.35
N GLU A 536 2.29 -23.10 12.65
CA GLU A 536 1.30 -23.81 11.83
C GLU A 536 -0.15 -23.55 12.30
N ASP A 537 -0.32 -22.91 13.47
CA ASP A 537 -1.64 -22.54 13.99
C ASP A 537 -2.04 -21.15 13.52
N ILE A 538 -3.04 -21.09 12.62
CA ILE A 538 -3.54 -19.83 12.05
C ILE A 538 -4.11 -18.89 13.13
N PHE A 539 -4.79 -19.41 14.15
CA PHE A 539 -5.41 -18.57 15.16
C PHE A 539 -4.38 -17.96 16.11
N SER A 540 -3.28 -18.68 16.41
CA SER A 540 -2.13 -18.12 17.12
C SER A 540 -1.51 -16.94 16.33
N ALA A 541 -1.40 -17.05 15.02
CA ALA A 541 -0.91 -15.96 14.18
C ALA A 541 -1.89 -14.78 14.13
N LEU A 542 -3.20 -15.06 14.00
CA LEU A 542 -4.25 -14.04 13.98
C LEU A 542 -4.33 -13.28 15.31
N ASP A 543 -4.11 -13.94 16.43
CA ASP A 543 -4.10 -13.32 17.76
C ASP A 543 -3.06 -12.21 17.90
N VAL A 544 -1.92 -12.35 17.23
CA VAL A 544 -0.87 -11.32 17.19
C VAL A 544 -1.20 -10.24 16.14
N GLN A 545 -1.64 -10.67 14.96
CA GLN A 545 -1.83 -9.77 13.82
C GLN A 545 -3.06 -8.88 13.93
N ASP A 546 -4.09 -9.30 14.65
CA ASP A 546 -5.37 -8.58 14.77
C ASP A 546 -5.18 -7.14 15.28
N GLU A 547 -4.36 -6.97 16.31
CA GLU A 547 -4.11 -5.66 16.89
C GLU A 547 -3.19 -4.78 16.01
N LEU A 548 -2.21 -5.38 15.34
CA LEU A 548 -1.27 -4.63 14.51
C LEU A 548 -1.91 -4.17 13.19
N GLN A 549 -2.66 -5.04 12.54
CA GLN A 549 -3.24 -4.73 11.25
C GLN A 549 -4.39 -3.71 11.32
N THR A 550 -5.05 -3.58 12.46
CA THR A 550 -6.06 -2.53 12.67
C THR A 550 -5.48 -1.13 12.82
N LEU A 551 -4.16 -1.00 13.02
CA LEU A 551 -3.48 0.29 13.15
C LEU A 551 -3.14 0.94 11.80
N TYR A 552 -3.19 0.22 10.71
CA TYR A 552 -3.02 0.81 9.37
C TYR A 552 -4.26 1.58 8.96
N THR A 553 -4.06 2.75 8.35
CA THR A 553 -5.13 3.61 7.84
C THR A 553 -5.40 3.39 6.35
N SER A 554 -4.66 2.48 5.74
CA SER A 554 -4.79 2.05 4.35
C SER A 554 -4.58 0.54 4.24
N GLY A 555 -4.06 0.06 3.11
CA GLY A 555 -3.90 -1.34 2.79
C GLY A 555 -3.15 -2.16 3.82
N THR A 556 -3.78 -3.22 4.27
CA THR A 556 -3.17 -4.31 5.02
C THR A 556 -3.90 -5.59 4.68
N VAL A 557 -3.23 -6.73 4.78
CA VAL A 557 -3.85 -8.03 4.51
C VAL A 557 -3.21 -9.13 5.35
N PHE A 558 -4.03 -10.03 5.85
CA PHE A 558 -3.56 -11.27 6.42
C PHE A 558 -3.61 -12.38 5.37
N HIS A 559 -2.47 -12.98 5.07
CA HIS A 559 -2.36 -14.12 4.17
C HIS A 559 -2.33 -15.42 4.96
N ALA A 560 -3.37 -16.22 4.85
CA ALA A 560 -3.37 -17.58 5.37
C ALA A 560 -2.73 -18.52 4.35
N PHE A 561 -1.41 -18.70 4.43
CA PHE A 561 -0.68 -19.59 3.54
C PHE A 561 -0.97 -21.06 3.90
N LEU A 562 -1.60 -21.76 2.95
CA LEU A 562 -1.95 -23.18 3.07
C LEU A 562 -1.02 -24.01 2.17
N GLY A 563 -0.59 -25.17 2.64
CA GLY A 563 0.27 -26.07 1.87
C GLY A 563 -0.43 -26.67 0.64
N GLU A 564 -1.75 -26.88 0.75
CA GLU A 564 -2.60 -27.43 -0.29
C GLU A 564 -4.02 -26.87 -0.21
N LYS A 565 -4.90 -27.29 -1.12
CA LYS A 565 -6.29 -26.89 -1.09
C LYS A 565 -7.00 -27.40 0.18
N LEU A 566 -7.99 -26.63 0.66
CA LEU A 566 -8.88 -27.10 1.73
C LEU A 566 -9.74 -28.30 1.23
N PRO A 567 -10.17 -29.17 2.17
CA PRO A 567 -10.90 -30.39 1.81
C PRO A 567 -12.15 -30.15 0.97
N ASP A 568 -12.93 -29.14 1.36
CA ASP A 568 -14.18 -28.77 0.68
C ASP A 568 -14.53 -27.30 0.90
N TRP A 569 -15.62 -26.87 0.28
CA TRP A 569 -16.13 -25.51 0.40
C TRP A 569 -16.62 -25.17 1.82
N LYS A 570 -17.11 -26.18 2.60
CA LYS A 570 -17.58 -25.96 3.97
C LYS A 570 -16.42 -25.62 4.90
N ALA A 571 -15.27 -26.27 4.72
CA ALA A 571 -14.05 -25.96 5.48
C ALA A 571 -13.60 -24.52 5.19
N ALA A 572 -13.62 -24.08 3.93
CA ALA A 572 -13.30 -22.72 3.55
C ALA A 572 -14.30 -21.71 4.14
N ALA A 573 -15.60 -21.95 3.99
CA ALA A 573 -16.66 -21.10 4.53
C ALA A 573 -16.54 -20.97 6.06
N SER A 574 -16.32 -22.09 6.75
CA SER A 574 -16.15 -22.11 8.21
C SER A 574 -14.93 -21.30 8.66
N LEU A 575 -13.81 -21.40 7.95
CA LEU A 575 -12.60 -20.67 8.29
C LEU A 575 -12.78 -19.15 8.04
N VAL A 576 -13.30 -18.76 6.87
CA VAL A 576 -13.60 -17.37 6.55
C VAL A 576 -14.55 -16.77 7.58
N ARG A 577 -15.62 -17.48 7.94
CA ARG A 577 -16.58 -17.06 8.97
C ARG A 577 -15.97 -16.91 10.34
N LYS A 578 -15.16 -17.90 10.79
CA LYS A 578 -14.47 -17.83 12.09
C LYS A 578 -13.54 -16.62 12.17
N ILE A 579 -12.82 -16.31 11.11
CA ILE A 579 -11.96 -15.11 11.08
C ILE A 579 -12.83 -13.85 11.16
N ALA A 580 -13.87 -13.74 10.34
CA ALA A 580 -14.73 -12.56 10.31
C ALA A 580 -15.45 -12.29 11.64
N GLU A 581 -15.94 -13.33 12.31
CA GLU A 581 -16.72 -13.21 13.56
C GLU A 581 -15.85 -13.01 14.81
N ASN A 582 -14.58 -13.44 14.81
CA ASN A 582 -13.75 -13.45 16.00
C ASN A 582 -12.59 -12.44 15.99
N TYR A 583 -12.32 -11.79 14.86
CA TYR A 583 -11.23 -10.82 14.70
C TYR A 583 -11.72 -9.51 14.08
N ARG A 584 -11.02 -8.42 14.39
CA ARG A 584 -11.25 -7.10 13.78
C ARG A 584 -10.45 -6.89 12.52
N LEU A 585 -9.62 -7.86 12.17
CA LEU A 585 -8.79 -7.88 10.99
C LEU A 585 -9.56 -7.38 9.75
N PRO A 586 -9.14 -6.28 9.10
CA PRO A 586 -9.98 -5.63 8.09
C PRO A 586 -10.01 -6.38 6.75
N TYR A 587 -8.96 -7.12 6.43
CA TYR A 587 -8.79 -7.70 5.10
C TYR A 587 -7.92 -8.96 5.16
N TYR A 588 -8.37 -10.04 4.58
CA TYR A 588 -7.66 -11.32 4.61
C TYR A 588 -7.98 -12.20 3.40
N THR A 589 -7.14 -13.20 3.18
CA THR A 589 -7.33 -14.19 2.13
C THR A 589 -6.77 -15.55 2.55
N LEU A 590 -7.39 -16.62 2.05
CA LEU A 590 -6.84 -17.98 2.14
C LEU A 590 -5.97 -18.21 0.91
N SER A 591 -4.76 -18.71 1.10
CA SER A 591 -3.74 -18.80 0.04
C SER A 591 -3.19 -20.21 -0.07
N PRO A 592 -3.93 -21.17 -0.66
CA PRO A 592 -3.43 -22.51 -0.96
C PRO A 592 -2.32 -22.44 -2.01
N THR A 593 -1.36 -23.36 -1.93
CA THR A 593 -0.40 -23.62 -3.00
C THR A 593 -0.99 -24.66 -3.95
N TYR A 594 -0.83 -24.45 -5.26
CA TYR A 594 -1.20 -25.41 -6.29
C TYR A 594 -0.20 -25.41 -7.43
N SER A 595 -0.27 -26.42 -8.27
CA SER A 595 0.60 -26.52 -9.45
C SER A 595 -0.24 -26.74 -10.70
N VAL A 596 0.33 -26.42 -11.86
CA VAL A 596 -0.32 -26.61 -13.16
C VAL A 596 0.62 -27.38 -14.09
N CYS A 597 0.18 -28.53 -14.52
CA CYS A 597 0.84 -29.32 -15.56
C CYS A 597 0.25 -28.97 -16.93
N LYS A 598 1.10 -28.75 -17.91
CA LYS A 598 0.67 -28.49 -19.30
C LYS A 598 -0.27 -29.56 -19.86
N ASN A 599 -0.09 -30.84 -19.49
CA ASN A 599 -0.84 -31.96 -20.01
C ASN A 599 -2.01 -32.39 -19.12
N HIS A 600 -1.94 -32.14 -17.79
CA HIS A 600 -2.91 -32.65 -16.82
C HIS A 600 -3.65 -31.53 -16.05
N GLY A 601 -3.33 -30.25 -16.35
CA GLY A 601 -3.97 -29.09 -15.70
C GLY A 601 -3.63 -28.96 -14.22
N TYR A 602 -4.62 -28.68 -13.39
CA TYR A 602 -4.49 -28.40 -11.97
C TYR A 602 -3.99 -29.61 -11.16
N LEU A 603 -3.04 -29.36 -10.29
CA LEU A 603 -2.48 -30.29 -9.30
C LEU A 603 -2.54 -29.63 -7.92
N ALA A 604 -3.00 -30.37 -6.89
CA ALA A 604 -3.04 -29.86 -5.53
C ALA A 604 -1.62 -29.80 -4.94
N GLY A 605 -1.34 -28.73 -4.18
CA GLY A 605 -0.07 -28.54 -3.48
C GLY A 605 1.12 -28.19 -4.38
N GLU A 606 2.31 -28.22 -3.79
CA GLU A 606 3.57 -27.94 -4.47
C GLU A 606 4.07 -29.19 -5.22
N GLN A 607 3.88 -29.19 -6.54
CA GLN A 607 4.25 -30.28 -7.44
C GLN A 607 5.16 -29.73 -8.56
N PRO A 608 6.49 -29.59 -8.35
CA PRO A 608 7.41 -29.10 -9.39
C PRO A 608 7.50 -30.02 -10.60
N VAL A 609 7.15 -31.29 -10.41
CA VAL A 609 7.09 -32.33 -11.44
C VAL A 609 5.71 -32.97 -11.37
N CYS A 610 5.08 -33.11 -12.51
CA CYS A 610 3.76 -33.74 -12.61
C CYS A 610 3.82 -35.22 -12.20
N PRO A 611 3.02 -35.66 -11.21
CA PRO A 611 3.04 -37.07 -10.77
C PRO A 611 2.48 -38.04 -11.81
N PHE A 612 1.79 -37.54 -12.86
CA PHE A 612 1.16 -38.37 -13.89
C PHE A 612 2.03 -38.57 -15.14
N CYS A 613 2.77 -37.53 -15.57
CA CYS A 613 3.57 -37.61 -16.79
C CYS A 613 5.06 -37.33 -16.61
N GLY A 614 5.52 -36.94 -15.42
CA GLY A 614 6.91 -36.64 -15.16
C GLY A 614 7.42 -35.30 -15.75
N GLU A 615 6.56 -34.54 -16.42
CA GLU A 615 6.92 -33.24 -16.97
C GLU A 615 6.98 -32.14 -15.88
N LYS A 616 7.76 -31.10 -16.13
CA LYS A 616 7.79 -29.93 -15.24
C LYS A 616 6.43 -29.29 -15.13
N ALA A 617 6.01 -28.95 -13.93
CA ALA A 617 4.80 -28.21 -13.64
C ALA A 617 5.14 -26.83 -13.07
N GLU A 618 4.25 -25.88 -13.30
CA GLU A 618 4.34 -24.52 -12.74
C GLU A 618 3.74 -24.51 -11.33
N VAL A 619 4.53 -24.19 -10.32
CA VAL A 619 4.05 -24.06 -8.94
C VAL A 619 3.53 -22.65 -8.73
N TYR A 620 2.29 -22.51 -8.31
CA TYR A 620 1.63 -21.23 -8.04
C TYR A 620 1.45 -21.02 -6.55
N SER A 621 1.91 -19.87 -6.06
CA SER A 621 1.63 -19.37 -4.73
C SER A 621 1.44 -17.86 -4.77
N ARG A 622 0.81 -17.32 -3.74
CA ARG A 622 0.61 -15.88 -3.62
C ARG A 622 1.91 -15.21 -3.19
N ILE A 623 2.43 -14.32 -4.03
CA ILE A 623 3.68 -13.63 -3.72
C ILE A 623 3.47 -12.61 -2.58
N THR A 624 2.64 -11.63 -2.79
CA THR A 624 2.16 -10.68 -1.77
C THR A 624 0.74 -10.17 -2.05
N GLY A 625 0.33 -10.04 -3.28
CA GLY A 625 -0.98 -9.50 -3.66
C GLY A 625 -1.73 -10.38 -4.66
N TYR A 626 -1.04 -11.22 -5.38
CA TYR A 626 -1.58 -12.03 -6.45
C TYR A 626 -0.80 -13.33 -6.62
N TYR A 627 -1.41 -14.31 -7.27
CA TYR A 627 -0.78 -15.58 -7.59
C TYR A 627 0.19 -15.43 -8.76
N ARG A 628 1.34 -16.08 -8.64
CA ARG A 628 2.35 -16.12 -9.68
C ARG A 628 3.15 -17.41 -9.61
N PRO A 629 3.66 -17.92 -10.74
CA PRO A 629 4.60 -19.04 -10.71
C PRO A 629 5.82 -18.73 -9.84
N VAL A 630 6.08 -19.57 -8.84
CA VAL A 630 7.20 -19.39 -7.90
C VAL A 630 8.54 -19.30 -8.61
N GLN A 631 8.68 -20.01 -9.75
CA GLN A 631 9.88 -20.00 -10.59
C GLN A 631 10.24 -18.61 -11.16
N ASN A 632 9.27 -17.67 -11.16
CA ASN A 632 9.44 -16.33 -11.69
C ASN A 632 9.64 -15.26 -10.58
N TRP A 633 9.76 -15.68 -9.32
CA TRP A 633 9.96 -14.76 -8.21
C TRP A 633 11.42 -14.28 -8.12
N ASN A 634 11.65 -13.12 -7.50
CA ASN A 634 13.01 -12.71 -7.15
C ASN A 634 13.60 -13.62 -6.07
N ASP A 635 14.92 -13.61 -5.94
CA ASP A 635 15.65 -14.54 -5.05
C ASP A 635 15.21 -14.42 -3.59
N GLY A 636 14.94 -13.19 -3.09
CA GLY A 636 14.48 -12.96 -1.72
C GLY A 636 13.09 -13.53 -1.48
N LYS A 637 12.15 -13.35 -2.42
CA LYS A 637 10.81 -13.94 -2.31
C LYS A 637 10.81 -15.45 -2.52
N ALA A 638 11.69 -15.98 -3.37
CA ALA A 638 11.88 -17.41 -3.52
C ALA A 638 12.44 -18.02 -2.22
N GLN A 639 13.31 -17.30 -1.51
CA GLN A 639 13.79 -17.72 -0.19
C GLN A 639 12.66 -17.65 0.86
N GLU A 640 11.89 -16.56 0.90
CA GLU A 640 10.74 -16.46 1.79
C GLU A 640 9.74 -17.61 1.58
N PHE A 641 9.49 -18.02 0.33
CA PHE A 641 8.64 -19.16 0.04
C PHE A 641 9.16 -20.47 0.66
N LYS A 642 10.47 -20.69 0.61
CA LYS A 642 11.10 -21.87 1.24
C LYS A 642 11.03 -21.84 2.76
N ASP A 643 11.06 -20.64 3.34
CA ASP A 643 11.04 -20.44 4.79
C ASP A 643 9.59 -20.46 5.34
N ARG A 644 8.57 -20.43 4.47
CA ARG A 644 7.15 -20.44 4.87
C ARG A 644 6.79 -21.74 5.59
N ARG A 645 6.23 -21.58 6.77
CA ARG A 645 5.47 -22.63 7.45
C ARG A 645 4.00 -22.45 7.11
N THR A 646 3.42 -23.44 6.44
CA THR A 646 2.00 -23.40 6.06
C THR A 646 1.11 -23.72 7.25
N TYR A 647 -0.06 -23.08 7.31
CA TYR A 647 -1.03 -23.32 8.37
C TYR A 647 -1.71 -24.66 8.22
N ASP A 648 -1.76 -25.44 9.30
CA ASP A 648 -2.56 -26.66 9.41
C ASP A 648 -3.90 -26.32 10.07
N ILE A 649 -4.95 -26.27 9.26
CA ILE A 649 -6.29 -25.89 9.73
C ILE A 649 -6.88 -26.95 10.67
N GLY A 650 -6.54 -28.22 10.47
CA GLY A 650 -7.00 -29.32 11.35
C GLY A 650 -6.40 -29.27 12.74
N ALA A 651 -5.16 -28.81 12.86
CA ALA A 651 -4.44 -28.66 14.11
C ALA A 651 -4.67 -27.30 14.78
N SER A 652 -5.18 -26.32 14.05
CA SER A 652 -5.40 -24.94 14.53
C SER A 652 -6.56 -24.85 15.51
N LYS A 653 -6.36 -24.11 16.62
CA LYS A 653 -7.37 -24.00 17.70
C LYS A 653 -7.73 -22.57 17.99
N LEU A 654 -8.99 -22.21 17.75
CA LEU A 654 -9.56 -20.95 18.20
C LEU A 654 -9.80 -21.02 19.72
N THR A 655 -9.13 -20.17 20.48
CA THR A 655 -9.12 -20.19 21.96
C THR A 655 -10.15 -19.26 22.59
N HIS A 656 -10.83 -18.42 21.80
CA HIS A 656 -11.82 -17.45 22.24
C HIS A 656 -13.04 -17.45 21.32
N SER A 657 -14.14 -16.86 21.80
CA SER A 657 -15.35 -16.62 21.01
C SER A 657 -15.64 -15.12 20.98
N GLY A 658 -15.89 -14.60 19.79
CA GLY A 658 -16.03 -13.17 19.56
C GLY A 658 -14.69 -12.41 19.64
N VAL A 659 -14.73 -11.13 19.32
CA VAL A 659 -13.55 -10.27 19.36
C VAL A 659 -13.01 -10.18 20.77
N ARG A 660 -11.71 -10.38 20.94
CA ARG A 660 -11.06 -10.15 22.23
C ARG A 660 -11.32 -8.71 22.65
N LYS A 661 -11.93 -8.54 23.82
CA LYS A 661 -12.03 -7.20 24.42
C LYS A 661 -10.61 -6.73 24.65
N GLN A 662 -10.23 -5.62 24.01
CA GLN A 662 -9.06 -4.88 24.48
C GLN A 662 -9.33 -4.59 25.95
N GLU A 663 -8.32 -4.76 26.80
CA GLU A 663 -8.39 -4.19 28.15
C GLU A 663 -8.84 -2.74 27.98
N PRO A 664 -9.88 -2.33 28.69
CA PRO A 664 -10.56 -1.11 28.36
C PRO A 664 -9.58 0.05 28.44
N LYS A 665 -9.30 0.69 27.30
CA LYS A 665 -8.81 2.07 27.31
C LYS A 665 -9.63 2.95 28.27
N ALA A 666 -10.88 2.54 28.56
CA ALA A 666 -11.79 3.22 29.47
C ALA A 666 -11.31 3.28 30.92
N GLU A 667 -10.73 2.22 31.51
CA GLU A 667 -10.23 2.30 32.89
C GLU A 667 -8.96 3.15 32.96
N ARG A 668 -8.03 2.99 32.00
CA ARG A 668 -6.85 3.83 31.91
C ARG A 668 -7.21 5.27 31.49
N GLN A 669 -8.21 5.43 30.66
CA GLN A 669 -8.71 6.74 30.23
C GLN A 669 -9.53 7.43 31.34
N ALA A 670 -10.28 6.66 32.14
CA ALA A 670 -10.99 7.18 33.33
C ALA A 670 -9.99 7.59 34.45
N GLU A 671 -8.92 6.82 34.68
CA GLU A 671 -7.84 7.23 35.58
C GLU A 671 -7.12 8.49 35.10
N LEU A 672 -6.78 8.55 33.81
CA LEU A 672 -6.11 9.71 33.16
C LEU A 672 -7.00 10.97 33.16
N LEU A 673 -8.32 10.81 33.05
CA LEU A 673 -9.30 11.89 33.06
C LEU A 673 -9.60 12.39 34.49
N ASN A 674 -9.27 11.63 35.54
CA ASN A 674 -9.46 12.02 36.94
C ASN A 674 -8.32 12.87 37.50
N GLU A 675 -7.18 12.97 36.83
CA GLU A 675 -6.14 13.93 37.17
C GLU A 675 -6.56 15.36 36.82
N ILE A 676 -6.12 16.35 37.60
CA ILE A 676 -6.34 17.76 37.26
C ILE A 676 -5.50 18.09 36.03
N PRO A 677 -6.13 18.39 34.88
CA PRO A 677 -5.41 18.66 33.65
C PRO A 677 -4.63 19.99 33.72
N GLU A 678 -3.50 20.04 33.05
CA GLU A 678 -2.70 21.23 32.87
C GLU A 678 -2.92 21.84 31.49
N LEU A 679 -3.39 23.10 31.44
CA LEU A 679 -3.57 23.84 30.19
C LEU A 679 -2.32 24.67 29.91
N PHE A 680 -1.57 24.29 28.90
CA PHE A 680 -0.43 25.09 28.39
C PHE A 680 -0.97 26.15 27.43
N ALA A 681 -0.83 27.42 27.87
CA ALA A 681 -1.35 28.62 27.21
C ALA A 681 -0.23 29.62 26.92
N THR A 682 -0.52 30.61 26.08
CA THR A 682 0.33 31.82 25.95
C THR A 682 -0.46 33.07 26.34
N LYS A 683 0.23 34.06 26.87
CA LYS A 683 -0.43 35.25 27.48
C LYS A 683 -1.27 36.07 26.50
N THR A 684 -1.01 35.97 25.21
CA THR A 684 -1.64 36.79 24.16
C THR A 684 -2.54 35.98 23.19
N CYS A 685 -2.71 34.69 23.41
CA CYS A 685 -3.42 33.80 22.48
C CYS A 685 -4.96 33.86 22.67
N PRO A 686 -5.73 34.28 21.67
CA PRO A 686 -7.20 34.28 21.76
C PRO A 686 -7.81 32.89 21.92
N ASN A 687 -7.21 31.90 21.29
CA ASN A 687 -7.67 30.50 21.37
C ASN A 687 -7.46 29.90 22.77
N CYS A 688 -6.45 30.37 23.51
CA CYS A 688 -6.22 29.97 24.90
C CYS A 688 -7.35 30.46 25.82
N LYS A 689 -7.77 31.71 25.65
CA LYS A 689 -8.93 32.24 26.38
C LYS A 689 -10.23 31.47 26.08
N GLN A 690 -10.41 31.08 24.80
CA GLN A 690 -11.56 30.25 24.41
C GLN A 690 -11.49 28.86 25.04
N ALA A 691 -10.30 28.26 25.14
CA ALA A 691 -10.10 26.97 25.81
C ALA A 691 -10.42 27.05 27.32
N GLU A 692 -9.95 28.13 28.00
CA GLU A 692 -10.29 28.39 29.39
C GLU A 692 -11.81 28.52 29.57
N GLN A 693 -12.50 29.33 28.77
CA GLN A 693 -13.95 29.47 28.82
C GLN A 693 -14.71 28.15 28.62
N LEU A 694 -14.23 27.27 27.74
CA LEU A 694 -14.86 25.95 27.54
C LEU A 694 -14.69 25.05 28.75
N LEU A 695 -13.51 25.03 29.38
CA LEU A 695 -13.24 24.25 30.59
C LEU A 695 -14.03 24.79 31.77
N ASP A 696 -14.10 26.11 31.94
CA ASP A 696 -14.91 26.79 32.99
C ASP A 696 -16.41 26.48 32.81
N THR A 697 -16.91 26.53 31.56
CA THR A 697 -18.32 26.23 31.25
C THR A 697 -18.67 24.77 31.55
N ALA A 698 -17.71 23.86 31.38
CA ALA A 698 -17.88 22.45 31.68
C ALA A 698 -17.61 22.09 33.16
N ASP A 699 -17.38 23.05 34.03
CA ASP A 699 -17.06 22.89 35.46
C ASP A 699 -15.85 21.95 35.70
N ILE A 700 -14.87 22.01 34.82
CA ILE A 700 -13.64 21.20 34.91
C ILE A 700 -12.54 22.00 35.59
N ARG A 701 -12.03 21.50 36.73
CA ARG A 701 -10.85 22.08 37.37
C ARG A 701 -9.60 21.79 36.54
N TYR A 702 -8.80 22.83 36.28
CA TYR A 702 -7.53 22.75 35.54
C TYR A 702 -6.49 23.73 36.10
N THR A 703 -5.23 23.53 35.72
CA THR A 703 -4.12 24.44 36.06
C THR A 703 -3.59 25.08 34.76
N VAL A 704 -3.51 26.41 34.71
CA VAL A 704 -2.91 27.12 33.57
C VAL A 704 -1.39 27.21 33.75
N ARG A 705 -0.64 26.80 32.72
CA ARG A 705 0.80 26.99 32.65
C ARG A 705 1.15 27.82 31.40
N PHE A 706 1.75 28.99 31.62
CA PHE A 706 2.19 29.79 30.51
C PHE A 706 3.47 29.22 29.88
N ALA A 707 3.42 28.97 28.57
CA ALA A 707 4.51 28.36 27.81
C ALA A 707 5.80 29.18 27.87
N GLU A 708 5.67 30.50 27.97
CA GLU A 708 6.79 31.44 28.12
C GLU A 708 7.57 31.24 29.44
N GLU A 709 6.88 30.81 30.47
CA GLU A 709 7.41 30.61 31.83
C GLU A 709 7.83 29.14 32.10
N ASN A 710 7.36 28.21 31.27
CA ASN A 710 7.57 26.77 31.44
C ASN A 710 8.25 26.11 30.24
N ARG A 711 9.24 26.78 29.65
CA ARG A 711 9.90 26.35 28.39
C ARG A 711 10.49 24.95 28.44
N ASP A 712 11.09 24.53 29.54
CA ASP A 712 11.70 23.22 29.68
C ASP A 712 10.63 22.13 29.75
N THR A 713 9.52 22.37 30.45
CA THR A 713 8.37 21.45 30.51
C THR A 713 7.69 21.35 29.16
N VAL A 714 7.47 22.46 28.45
CA VAL A 714 6.93 22.52 27.10
C VAL A 714 7.78 21.70 26.12
N ARG A 715 9.12 21.81 26.23
CA ARG A 715 10.08 21.07 25.41
C ARG A 715 10.08 19.57 25.76
N ALA A 716 10.10 19.24 27.05
CA ALA A 716 10.08 17.85 27.53
C ALA A 716 8.79 17.12 27.14
N LEU A 717 7.65 17.83 27.21
CA LEU A 717 6.35 17.29 26.78
C LEU A 717 6.15 17.36 25.27
N GLY A 718 7.06 17.95 24.49
CA GLY A 718 6.93 18.12 23.05
C GLY A 718 5.70 18.93 22.62
N ILE A 719 5.31 19.95 23.43
CA ILE A 719 4.18 20.83 23.11
C ILE A 719 4.65 21.87 22.09
N ARG A 720 3.97 21.94 20.96
CA ARG A 720 4.35 22.81 19.83
C ARG A 720 3.36 23.95 19.58
N GLN A 721 2.18 23.87 20.17
CA GLN A 721 1.07 24.81 19.93
C GLN A 721 0.31 25.08 21.23
N ALA A 722 -0.25 26.28 21.37
CA ALA A 722 -1.16 26.66 22.44
C ALA A 722 -2.55 27.01 21.87
N PRO A 723 -3.63 26.66 22.55
CA PRO A 723 -3.69 25.89 23.81
C PRO A 723 -3.37 24.40 23.61
N THR A 724 -2.73 23.76 24.57
CA THR A 724 -2.62 22.32 24.69
C THR A 724 -2.97 21.90 26.11
N LEU A 725 -3.97 21.04 26.27
CA LEU A 725 -4.36 20.45 27.53
C LEU A 725 -3.61 19.13 27.73
N VAL A 726 -3.05 18.90 28.90
CA VAL A 726 -2.32 17.68 29.26
C VAL A 726 -2.95 17.08 30.52
N SER A 727 -3.31 15.82 30.48
CA SER A 727 -3.81 15.04 31.62
C SER A 727 -3.28 13.62 31.51
N GLY A 728 -2.67 13.11 32.58
CA GLY A 728 -2.11 11.75 32.60
C GLY A 728 -1.11 11.43 31.46
N GLY A 729 -0.34 12.43 31.02
CA GLY A 729 0.61 12.29 29.92
C GLY A 729 -0.01 12.34 28.51
N GLN A 730 -1.32 12.37 28.38
CA GLN A 730 -2.02 12.54 27.11
C GLN A 730 -2.22 14.02 26.80
N LYS A 731 -2.18 14.40 25.52
CA LYS A 731 -2.28 15.78 25.06
C LYS A 731 -3.49 15.98 24.14
N TRP A 732 -4.22 17.07 24.38
CA TRP A 732 -5.32 17.56 23.54
C TRP A 732 -4.96 18.96 23.06
N THR A 733 -4.75 19.09 21.75
CA THR A 733 -4.15 20.29 21.17
C THR A 733 -5.21 21.14 20.47
N GLY A 734 -5.13 22.46 20.66
CA GLY A 734 -6.08 23.40 20.10
C GLY A 734 -7.42 23.43 20.85
N VAL A 735 -8.30 24.32 20.42
CA VAL A 735 -9.65 24.45 20.99
C VAL A 735 -10.50 23.19 20.71
N SER A 736 -10.28 22.55 19.57
CA SER A 736 -10.93 21.27 19.21
C SER A 736 -10.54 20.16 20.16
N GLY A 737 -9.24 20.01 20.47
CA GLY A 737 -8.76 19.01 21.41
C GLY A 737 -9.34 19.22 22.82
N VAL A 738 -9.46 20.48 23.27
CA VAL A 738 -10.11 20.79 24.55
C VAL A 738 -11.58 20.35 24.57
N ARG A 739 -12.32 20.54 23.47
CA ARG A 739 -13.70 20.04 23.36
C ARG A 739 -13.77 18.52 23.39
N GLU A 740 -12.84 17.82 22.73
CA GLU A 740 -12.74 16.36 22.76
C GLU A 740 -12.47 15.86 24.18
N PHE A 741 -11.61 16.51 24.94
CA PHE A 741 -11.36 16.20 26.34
C PHE A 741 -12.63 16.37 27.20
N ILE A 742 -13.36 17.47 27.03
CA ILE A 742 -14.61 17.73 27.74
C ILE A 742 -15.64 16.63 27.45
N ALA A 743 -15.86 16.32 26.18
CA ALA A 743 -16.78 15.26 25.75
C ALA A 743 -16.37 13.88 26.28
N ALA A 744 -15.07 13.58 26.31
CA ALA A 744 -14.56 12.32 26.87
C ALA A 744 -14.79 12.23 28.37
N LYS A 745 -14.64 13.35 29.10
CA LYS A 745 -14.86 13.42 30.54
C LYS A 745 -16.35 13.33 30.90
N GLU A 746 -17.23 13.95 30.13
CA GLU A 746 -18.69 13.84 30.27
C GLU A 746 -19.16 12.39 30.07
N ASN A 747 -18.64 11.70 29.05
CA ASN A 747 -18.94 10.29 28.76
C ASN A 747 -18.37 9.31 29.80
N ALA A 748 -17.33 9.68 30.53
CA ALA A 748 -16.75 8.85 31.60
C ALA A 748 -17.50 8.99 32.96
N ASN A 749 -18.31 10.03 33.09
CA ASN A 749 -19.13 10.29 34.27
C ASN A 749 -20.58 9.79 34.16
N VAL A 750 -20.97 9.19 33.01
CA VAL A 750 -22.24 8.51 32.76
C VAL A 750 -22.03 7.00 32.86
#